data_b563ad3ae373ea30f4ebd703977a06e0
#
_entry.id   b563ad3ae373ea30f4ebd703977a06e0
#
_cell.length_a   1.000
_cell.length_b   1.000
_cell.length_c   1.000
_cell.angle_alpha   90.00
_cell.angle_beta   90.00
_cell.angle_gamma   90.00
#
_symmetry.space_group_name_H-M   'P 1'
#
loop_
_entity.id
_entity.type
_entity.pdbx_description
1 polymer ?
#
loop_
_entity_poly.entity_id
_entity_poly.type
_entity_poly.pdbx_seq_one_letter_code
_entity_poly.pdbx_strand_id
1 'polypeptide(L)'
;MAPASGGGSNEQVTPQQGPPQGALASPPTGSGVHGDPFPDLGRKRIGLALGGGGALALSEIGVLRWMEENHIPVDVIAGTSMGSLLGALYATGHTPDQISALTSDAVFSKVFRFDTDFRQLNFRRREDQRFLPGGFNLGLKHGISARNGVLLDYGLNQFLNAQFLPYGADFSFNNLPLPFRCVATDILVGREAVFTRGPLAEAVRASISIPGVFPPLEDGGHVYVDGALTENLPTDLVKRELHADVVLAVSLPLTPPGTGETSSLLGILGRSFSVASWSNEVRSRQLADVLIEPIAPPGAGTSDYAKASVLAQAGYVAAQKMAPQLLKYRVSDEEWGAYMAHRQGRKPRPPQNIASVKVIAPNNRSAVGVRDTVDDLPGKKLETDQVEAKLNEVRSDGRYNTDYFLTTPGQKINTDVTGPANVGRHVEGRELLHPDEKRGPGDDTLPDMVETATQQADAPKEGASGKPGKEPKKKQVFETVAPSSSGRAAIAIAQKPGYIAGPDDVDLNMVVRDRPGGPPYVLLGGNIIAQSGGTSRVSLDAIFTQQDLGTYKSEGRMLMRVGRVTQFVPEYYWRPYDKNFFIAPRLQLYRTLEPIWEDQRKVSERLTQTAGGGIDFGFSQSHFTEWRFGYQMTHQLWNLSTGTDSEPDIRGNSQLVRMQYSFNGQDRAMVPRHGLRADVSAGYLFNTVNSVNAPRLEASGAYFHDLGHGNTLSFSLEGGTMGNRMVADPFRFTLGGPLRLTASAYDEYRGTDYFLVRPAYFRRIAELPMPLGQSIYVIGTYELGRMYAPDRDTLMRQDVFFGLAAETPIGAITFGPAFGDHDHRKLVFTLGRFF
;
A
#
# COMPACT_ATOMS: atom_id res chain seq x y z
N MET A 1 58.29 22.22 47.36
CA MET A 1 59.68 22.62 47.23
C MET A 1 59.92 23.18 45.85
N ALA A 2 59.98 24.46 45.68
CA ALA A 2 60.72 25.15 44.62
C ALA A 2 62.18 25.28 45.09
N PRO A 3 63.15 25.75 44.35
CA PRO A 3 63.16 26.59 43.13
C PRO A 3 64.27 26.14 42.14
N ALA A 4 64.50 26.74 41.02
CA ALA A 4 65.18 28.02 40.71
C ALA A 4 65.37 28.11 39.18
N SER A 5 64.97 29.13 38.52
CA SER A 5 65.72 30.42 38.21
C SER A 5 66.84 30.28 37.19
N GLY A 6 66.74 31.11 36.19
CA GLY A 6 67.82 31.63 35.31
C GLY A 6 67.33 31.74 33.87
N GLY A 7 67.18 32.89 33.28
CA GLY A 7 68.04 34.00 33.08
C GLY A 7 67.94 34.37 31.62
N GLY A 8 67.59 35.59 31.26
CA GLY A 8 67.18 36.09 29.97
C GLY A 8 68.29 36.25 28.92
N SER A 9 67.84 36.57 27.72
CA SER A 9 68.45 37.59 26.84
C SER A 9 67.47 37.97 25.76
N ASN A 10 67.18 39.26 25.68
CA ASN A 10 66.50 39.93 24.59
C ASN A 10 67.32 39.85 23.30
N GLU A 11 66.69 39.31 22.27
CA GLU A 11 67.07 39.64 20.90
C GLU A 11 65.82 40.10 20.11
N GLN A 12 65.89 41.31 19.65
CA GLN A 12 64.98 41.93 18.70
C GLN A 12 65.06 41.15 17.38
N VAL A 13 63.96 40.58 16.95
CA VAL A 13 63.82 40.07 15.61
C VAL A 13 62.73 40.88 14.88
N THR A 14 63.18 41.55 13.83
CA THR A 14 62.42 42.22 12.79
C THR A 14 61.31 41.38 12.24
N PRO A 15 60.16 41.96 11.84
CA PRO A 15 59.03 41.20 11.28
C PRO A 15 59.34 40.74 9.86
N GLN A 16 59.48 39.42 9.65
CA GLN A 16 59.48 38.81 8.32
C GLN A 16 58.08 38.87 7.75
N GLN A 17 58.00 39.40 6.52
CA GLN A 17 56.80 39.35 5.68
C GLN A 17 56.36 37.89 5.53
N GLY A 18 55.07 37.62 5.88
CA GLY A 18 54.38 36.34 5.61
C GLY A 18 54.25 36.08 4.11
N PRO A 19 54.19 34.83 3.69
CA PRO A 19 53.95 34.46 2.29
C PRO A 19 52.58 34.97 1.79
N PRO A 20 52.41 35.24 0.48
CA PRO A 20 51.21 35.79 -0.09
C PRO A 20 50.02 34.82 0.18
N GLN A 21 48.93 35.43 0.64
CA GLN A 21 47.65 34.74 0.78
C GLN A 21 47.26 34.17 -0.59
N GLY A 22 47.50 32.88 -0.78
CA GLY A 22 46.92 32.13 -1.88
C GLY A 22 45.39 32.22 -1.81
N ALA A 23 44.79 32.66 -2.90
CA ALA A 23 43.34 32.63 -3.08
C ALA A 23 42.81 31.29 -2.63
N LEU A 24 41.89 31.34 -1.65
CA LEU A 24 41.06 30.20 -1.29
C LEU A 24 40.37 29.73 -2.59
N ALA A 25 40.82 28.63 -3.13
CA ALA A 25 40.15 27.95 -4.19
C ALA A 25 38.72 27.62 -3.68
N SER A 26 37.74 28.14 -4.37
CA SER A 26 36.34 27.77 -4.18
C SER A 26 36.26 26.26 -4.15
N PRO A 27 35.52 25.64 -3.22
CA PRO A 27 35.33 24.22 -3.22
C PRO A 27 34.78 23.81 -4.61
N PRO A 28 35.23 22.69 -5.18
CA PRO A 28 34.69 22.23 -6.43
C PRO A 28 33.19 22.02 -6.23
N THR A 29 32.40 22.91 -6.82
CA THR A 29 31.00 22.60 -7.11
C THR A 29 31.03 21.27 -7.82
N GLY A 30 30.34 20.25 -7.26
CA GLY A 30 30.29 18.91 -7.79
C GLY A 30 29.65 18.84 -9.18
N SER A 31 30.27 19.47 -10.17
CA SER A 31 30.06 19.20 -11.57
C SER A 31 30.95 18.00 -11.90
N GLY A 32 30.30 16.83 -11.93
CA GLY A 32 30.93 15.62 -12.45
C GLY A 32 31.66 15.93 -13.75
N VAL A 33 32.75 15.25 -13.93
CA VAL A 33 33.61 15.24 -15.12
C VAL A 33 32.72 15.30 -16.37
N HIS A 34 32.66 16.47 -17.03
CA HIS A 34 32.06 16.63 -18.37
C HIS A 34 33.05 16.07 -19.41
N GLY A 35 33.33 14.75 -19.31
CA GLY A 35 33.85 14.00 -20.43
C GLY A 35 32.68 13.60 -21.32
N ASP A 36 32.92 13.33 -22.59
CA ASP A 36 31.95 12.75 -23.50
C ASP A 36 31.35 11.51 -22.79
N PRO A 37 30.02 11.46 -22.57
CA PRO A 37 29.37 10.33 -21.95
C PRO A 37 29.54 9.04 -22.75
N PHE A 38 29.94 9.15 -24.01
CA PHE A 38 30.16 8.03 -24.92
C PHE A 38 31.58 8.09 -25.52
N PRO A 39 32.66 7.92 -24.73
CA PRO A 39 34.01 8.00 -25.20
C PRO A 39 34.31 6.92 -26.26
N ASP A 40 35.29 7.17 -27.14
CA ASP A 40 35.78 6.14 -28.05
C ASP A 40 36.43 5.00 -27.24
N LEU A 41 35.93 3.80 -27.43
CA LEU A 41 36.39 2.60 -26.73
C LEU A 41 37.52 1.88 -27.44
N GLY A 42 37.90 2.34 -28.66
CA GLY A 42 38.85 1.61 -29.54
C GLY A 42 38.30 0.27 -30.06
N ARG A 43 37.05 -0.07 -29.73
CA ARG A 43 36.28 -1.22 -30.17
C ARG A 43 34.82 -0.86 -30.36
N LYS A 44 34.05 -1.76 -30.98
CA LYS A 44 32.61 -1.57 -31.11
C LYS A 44 31.94 -1.44 -29.74
N ARG A 45 31.08 -0.42 -29.57
CA ARG A 45 30.26 -0.25 -28.41
C ARG A 45 29.10 -1.24 -28.43
N ILE A 46 28.97 -2.05 -27.39
CA ILE A 46 27.96 -3.08 -27.27
C ILE A 46 26.83 -2.56 -26.39
N GLY A 47 25.66 -2.44 -26.99
CA GLY A 47 24.44 -2.06 -26.29
C GLY A 47 23.53 -3.25 -26.04
N LEU A 48 22.85 -3.23 -24.89
CA LEU A 48 21.93 -4.29 -24.47
C LEU A 48 20.54 -3.71 -24.28
N ALA A 49 19.57 -4.27 -25.04
CA ALA A 49 18.15 -4.00 -24.87
C ALA A 49 17.50 -5.15 -24.08
N LEU A 50 16.82 -4.80 -22.96
CA LEU A 50 16.14 -5.76 -22.09
C LEU A 50 14.63 -5.51 -22.17
N GLY A 51 13.89 -6.56 -22.55
CA GLY A 51 12.45 -6.50 -22.77
C GLY A 51 11.61 -6.64 -21.51
N GLY A 52 10.37 -6.18 -21.53
CA GLY A 52 9.40 -6.44 -20.50
C GLY A 52 8.87 -7.87 -20.55
N GLY A 53 8.28 -8.34 -19.44
CA GLY A 53 7.70 -9.70 -19.40
C GLY A 53 7.35 -10.21 -18.01
N GLY A 54 7.31 -9.35 -16.99
CA GLY A 54 7.06 -9.74 -15.62
C GLY A 54 8.07 -10.78 -15.12
N ALA A 55 7.62 -11.83 -14.45
CA ALA A 55 8.50 -12.86 -13.92
C ALA A 55 9.29 -13.59 -15.02
N LEU A 56 8.75 -13.73 -16.22
CA LEU A 56 9.45 -14.43 -17.31
C LEU A 56 10.74 -13.71 -17.75
N ALA A 57 10.79 -12.37 -17.62
CA ALA A 57 11.98 -11.58 -17.91
C ALA A 57 13.13 -11.83 -16.89
N LEU A 58 12.90 -12.53 -15.77
CA LEU A 58 13.99 -12.98 -14.88
C LEU A 58 14.99 -13.89 -15.58
N SER A 59 14.63 -14.42 -16.74
CA SER A 59 15.55 -15.12 -17.63
C SER A 59 16.71 -14.25 -18.11
N GLU A 60 16.56 -12.94 -18.21
CA GLU A 60 17.63 -11.99 -18.57
C GLU A 60 18.82 -12.06 -17.62
N ILE A 61 18.61 -12.42 -16.34
CA ILE A 61 19.67 -12.63 -15.34
C ILE A 61 20.63 -13.71 -15.81
N GLY A 62 20.10 -14.81 -16.38
CA GLY A 62 20.91 -15.89 -16.91
C GLY A 62 21.73 -15.48 -18.13
N VAL A 63 21.17 -14.62 -18.97
CA VAL A 63 21.88 -14.05 -20.13
C VAL A 63 23.03 -13.18 -19.66
N LEU A 64 22.78 -12.26 -18.70
CA LEU A 64 23.83 -11.41 -18.11
C LEU A 64 24.95 -12.24 -17.49
N ARG A 65 24.60 -13.31 -16.76
CA ARG A 65 25.57 -14.21 -16.15
C ARG A 65 26.44 -14.88 -17.20
N TRP A 66 25.84 -15.42 -18.26
CA TRP A 66 26.57 -16.07 -19.34
C TRP A 66 27.51 -15.10 -20.06
N MET A 67 27.06 -13.84 -20.28
CA MET A 67 27.88 -12.79 -20.89
C MET A 67 29.08 -12.43 -20.02
N GLU A 68 28.93 -12.24 -18.70
CA GLU A 68 30.06 -11.96 -17.81
C GLU A 68 31.06 -13.13 -17.76
N GLU A 69 30.58 -14.36 -17.66
CA GLU A 69 31.44 -15.56 -17.66
C GLU A 69 32.25 -15.73 -18.95
N ASN A 70 31.72 -15.19 -20.06
CA ASN A 70 32.40 -15.25 -21.36
C ASN A 70 33.08 -13.93 -21.77
N HIS A 71 33.27 -12.99 -20.84
CA HIS A 71 33.93 -11.69 -21.02
C HIS A 71 33.35 -10.88 -22.19
N ILE A 72 32.02 -10.85 -22.31
CA ILE A 72 31.32 -10.01 -23.28
C ILE A 72 30.90 -8.72 -22.58
N PRO A 73 31.55 -7.58 -22.88
CA PRO A 73 31.20 -6.32 -22.21
C PRO A 73 29.86 -5.78 -22.69
N VAL A 74 29.13 -5.13 -21.78
CA VAL A 74 27.95 -4.33 -22.05
C VAL A 74 28.32 -2.88 -21.76
N ASP A 75 28.30 -2.03 -22.76
CA ASP A 75 28.73 -0.64 -22.63
C ASP A 75 27.57 0.30 -22.31
N VAL A 76 26.37 0.00 -22.79
CA VAL A 76 25.16 0.79 -22.60
C VAL A 76 23.93 -0.12 -22.50
N ILE A 77 22.90 0.30 -21.79
CA ILE A 77 21.70 -0.50 -21.56
C ILE A 77 20.43 0.34 -21.72
N ALA A 78 19.41 -0.22 -22.33
CA ALA A 78 18.04 0.26 -22.23
C ALA A 78 17.12 -0.88 -21.80
N GLY A 79 16.09 -0.56 -21.00
CA GLY A 79 15.16 -1.56 -20.49
C GLY A 79 13.74 -1.05 -20.32
N THR A 80 12.78 -1.98 -20.43
CA THR A 80 11.36 -1.72 -20.25
C THR A 80 10.79 -2.67 -19.20
N SER A 81 9.89 -2.20 -18.32
CA SER A 81 9.20 -3.01 -17.31
C SER A 81 10.21 -3.80 -16.45
N MET A 82 10.07 -5.12 -16.31
CA MET A 82 11.04 -5.94 -15.57
C MET A 82 12.46 -5.81 -16.14
N GLY A 83 12.62 -5.68 -17.46
CA GLY A 83 13.92 -5.42 -18.09
C GLY A 83 14.52 -4.07 -17.65
N SER A 84 13.70 -3.06 -17.34
CA SER A 84 14.20 -1.80 -16.75
C SER A 84 14.74 -1.99 -15.34
N LEU A 85 14.10 -2.82 -14.50
CA LEU A 85 14.60 -3.15 -13.17
C LEU A 85 15.93 -3.89 -13.23
N LEU A 86 15.98 -4.97 -14.02
CA LEU A 86 17.19 -5.78 -14.15
C LEU A 86 18.33 -4.97 -14.80
N GLY A 87 18.00 -4.19 -15.83
CA GLY A 87 18.93 -3.28 -16.50
C GLY A 87 19.47 -2.19 -15.57
N ALA A 88 18.63 -1.56 -14.76
CA ALA A 88 19.04 -0.57 -13.76
C ALA A 88 19.92 -1.17 -12.68
N LEU A 89 19.58 -2.35 -12.13
CA LEU A 89 20.42 -3.06 -11.18
C LEU A 89 21.79 -3.37 -11.80
N TYR A 90 21.81 -3.88 -13.02
CA TYR A 90 23.06 -4.17 -13.71
C TYR A 90 23.84 -2.90 -14.06
N ALA A 91 23.18 -1.83 -14.52
CA ALA A 91 23.78 -0.55 -14.83
C ALA A 91 24.38 0.16 -13.61
N THR A 92 23.83 -0.05 -12.43
CA THR A 92 24.38 0.44 -11.14
C THR A 92 25.51 -0.42 -10.59
N GLY A 93 25.88 -1.50 -11.30
CA GLY A 93 27.04 -2.35 -11.01
C GLY A 93 26.76 -3.53 -10.09
N HIS A 94 25.49 -3.96 -9.96
CA HIS A 94 25.18 -5.26 -9.35
C HIS A 94 25.64 -6.39 -10.27
N THR A 95 26.14 -7.47 -9.70
CA THR A 95 26.44 -8.71 -10.45
C THR A 95 25.15 -9.49 -10.71
N PRO A 96 25.14 -10.38 -11.72
CA PRO A 96 23.97 -11.25 -11.98
C PRO A 96 23.56 -12.08 -10.75
N ASP A 97 24.51 -12.50 -9.90
CA ASP A 97 24.21 -13.21 -8.66
C ASP A 97 23.53 -12.33 -7.61
N GLN A 98 23.99 -11.08 -7.46
CA GLN A 98 23.32 -10.11 -6.59
C GLN A 98 21.90 -9.80 -7.09
N ILE A 99 21.73 -9.63 -8.40
CA ILE A 99 20.40 -9.41 -9.01
C ILE A 99 19.50 -10.61 -8.75
N SER A 100 20.00 -11.85 -8.93
CA SER A 100 19.25 -13.07 -8.64
C SER A 100 18.79 -13.14 -7.17
N ALA A 101 19.65 -12.76 -6.23
CA ALA A 101 19.30 -12.72 -4.81
C ALA A 101 18.22 -11.69 -4.50
N LEU A 102 18.32 -10.49 -5.08
CA LEU A 102 17.36 -9.38 -4.93
C LEU A 102 16.01 -9.67 -5.57
N THR A 103 15.94 -10.51 -6.59
CA THR A 103 14.71 -10.87 -7.32
C THR A 103 14.16 -12.24 -6.93
N SER A 104 14.64 -12.81 -5.83
CA SER A 104 14.15 -14.09 -5.31
C SER A 104 12.69 -14.01 -4.82
N ASP A 105 12.00 -15.14 -4.81
CA ASP A 105 10.62 -15.24 -4.31
C ASP A 105 10.47 -14.69 -2.88
N ALA A 106 11.44 -14.93 -2.01
CA ALA A 106 11.46 -14.43 -0.64
C ALA A 106 11.46 -12.89 -0.55
N VAL A 107 12.00 -12.20 -1.55
CA VAL A 107 12.00 -10.74 -1.66
C VAL A 107 10.71 -10.28 -2.33
N PHE A 108 10.37 -10.81 -3.49
CA PHE A 108 9.22 -10.34 -4.28
C PHE A 108 7.87 -10.65 -3.63
N SER A 109 7.74 -11.70 -2.84
CA SER A 109 6.54 -11.92 -2.02
C SER A 109 6.29 -10.82 -0.98
N LYS A 110 7.34 -10.07 -0.59
CA LYS A 110 7.22 -8.89 0.27
C LYS A 110 6.99 -7.60 -0.50
N VAL A 111 7.46 -7.54 -1.75
CA VAL A 111 7.35 -6.37 -2.63
C VAL A 111 5.94 -6.29 -3.24
N PHE A 112 5.41 -7.41 -3.73
CA PHE A 112 4.10 -7.47 -4.39
C PHE A 112 3.00 -7.84 -3.40
N ARG A 113 2.40 -6.81 -2.78
CA ARG A 113 1.34 -6.98 -1.79
C ARG A 113 0.03 -6.36 -2.24
N PHE A 114 -1.07 -7.03 -1.91
CA PHE A 114 -2.43 -6.56 -2.15
C PHE A 114 -2.92 -5.60 -1.09
N ASP A 115 -2.50 -5.82 0.15
CA ASP A 115 -2.92 -5.07 1.32
C ASP A 115 -1.74 -4.54 2.12
N THR A 116 -1.97 -3.42 2.80
CA THR A 116 -1.06 -2.94 3.83
C THR A 116 -0.91 -4.03 4.89
N ASP A 117 0.32 -4.30 5.32
CA ASP A 117 0.55 -5.23 6.42
C ASP A 117 -0.29 -4.79 7.62
N PHE A 118 -1.27 -5.62 7.97
CA PHE A 118 -2.18 -5.34 9.07
C PHE A 118 -1.43 -5.00 10.36
N ARG A 119 -0.24 -5.57 10.56
CA ARG A 119 0.62 -5.29 11.72
C ARG A 119 1.20 -3.88 11.73
N GLN A 120 1.31 -3.23 10.58
CA GLN A 120 1.82 -1.86 10.47
C GLN A 120 0.74 -0.80 10.70
N LEU A 121 -0.54 -1.18 10.65
CA LEU A 121 -1.65 -0.27 10.86
C LEU A 121 -1.76 0.12 12.34
N ASN A 122 -2.18 1.35 12.60
CA ASN A 122 -2.54 1.78 13.94
C ASN A 122 -3.82 1.08 14.43
N PHE A 123 -4.08 1.16 15.74
CA PHE A 123 -5.21 0.50 16.38
C PHE A 123 -6.55 0.77 15.67
N ARG A 124 -6.85 2.02 15.31
CA ARG A 124 -8.12 2.38 14.68
C ARG A 124 -8.30 1.75 13.30
N ARG A 125 -7.25 1.77 12.47
CA ARG A 125 -7.30 1.15 11.13
C ARG A 125 -7.40 -0.38 11.21
N ARG A 126 -6.78 -0.99 12.21
CA ARG A 126 -6.94 -2.42 12.49
C ARG A 126 -8.39 -2.74 12.86
N GLU A 127 -9.01 -1.94 13.72
CA GLU A 127 -10.41 -2.15 14.10
C GLU A 127 -11.36 -1.88 12.93
N ASP A 128 -11.08 -0.90 12.05
CA ASP A 128 -11.85 -0.68 10.83
C ASP A 128 -11.80 -1.89 9.89
N GLN A 129 -10.60 -2.41 9.62
CA GLN A 129 -10.44 -3.60 8.76
C GLN A 129 -11.02 -4.86 9.39
N ARG A 130 -10.96 -4.99 10.71
CA ARG A 130 -11.59 -6.10 11.42
C ARG A 130 -13.12 -6.00 11.38
N PHE A 131 -13.65 -4.81 11.49
CA PHE A 131 -15.10 -4.57 11.42
C PHE A 131 -15.66 -4.83 10.02
N LEU A 132 -14.92 -4.43 8.98
CA LEU A 132 -15.24 -4.66 7.57
C LEU A 132 -14.07 -5.34 6.85
N PRO A 133 -13.79 -6.61 7.14
CA PRO A 133 -12.73 -7.31 6.45
C PRO A 133 -13.09 -7.49 4.96
N GLY A 134 -12.15 -7.18 4.07
CA GLY A 134 -12.41 -7.17 2.63
C GLY A 134 -13.27 -6.00 2.15
N GLY A 135 -13.47 -4.97 2.96
CA GLY A 135 -14.25 -3.79 2.59
C GLY A 135 -13.63 -2.99 1.45
N PHE A 136 -14.47 -2.50 0.55
CA PHE A 136 -14.05 -1.61 -0.55
C PHE A 136 -13.77 -0.22 -0.01
N ASN A 137 -12.53 0.24 -0.15
CA ASN A 137 -12.13 1.59 0.25
C ASN A 137 -12.26 2.54 -0.94
N LEU A 138 -13.19 3.49 -0.85
CA LEU A 138 -13.50 4.47 -1.89
C LEU A 138 -13.12 5.87 -1.42
N GLY A 139 -12.51 6.65 -2.31
CA GLY A 139 -12.33 8.08 -2.12
C GLY A 139 -13.50 8.87 -2.69
N LEU A 140 -13.81 10.02 -2.08
CA LEU A 140 -14.97 10.84 -2.46
C LEU A 140 -14.62 12.28 -2.83
N LYS A 141 -13.34 12.65 -2.91
CA LYS A 141 -12.89 14.04 -3.14
C LYS A 141 -13.30 14.59 -4.51
N HIS A 142 -13.24 13.76 -5.54
CA HIS A 142 -13.55 14.13 -6.93
C HIS A 142 -14.61 13.19 -7.56
N GLY A 143 -15.60 12.78 -6.76
CA GLY A 143 -16.53 11.72 -7.11
C GLY A 143 -16.09 10.39 -6.50
N ILE A 144 -16.85 9.32 -6.79
CA ILE A 144 -16.52 7.99 -6.28
C ILE A 144 -15.30 7.46 -7.05
N SER A 145 -14.20 7.27 -6.36
CA SER A 145 -12.97 6.72 -6.93
C SER A 145 -12.50 5.51 -6.13
N ALA A 146 -12.18 4.44 -6.84
CA ALA A 146 -11.53 3.27 -6.29
C ALA A 146 -10.01 3.37 -6.47
N ARG A 147 -9.26 2.45 -5.87
CA ARG A 147 -7.82 2.32 -6.08
C ARG A 147 -7.55 1.97 -7.56
N ASN A 148 -6.56 2.65 -8.17
CA ASN A 148 -6.21 2.48 -9.58
C ASN A 148 -5.34 1.25 -9.87
N GLY A 149 -5.02 0.43 -8.87
CA GLY A 149 -4.22 -0.80 -9.01
C GLY A 149 -4.60 -1.85 -7.98
N VAL A 150 -4.46 -3.10 -8.36
CA VAL A 150 -4.74 -4.25 -7.48
C VAL A 150 -3.66 -4.38 -6.41
N LEU A 151 -2.38 -4.19 -6.79
CA LEU A 151 -1.25 -4.22 -5.87
C LEU A 151 -0.99 -2.85 -5.24
N LEU A 152 -0.48 -2.87 -4.03
CA LEU A 152 0.09 -1.69 -3.37
C LEU A 152 1.52 -1.47 -3.90
N ASP A 153 1.85 -0.22 -4.16
CA ASP A 153 3.17 0.15 -4.71
C ASP A 153 4.22 0.46 -3.63
N TYR A 154 3.84 0.63 -2.36
CA TYR A 154 4.79 1.03 -1.33
C TYR A 154 5.91 0.00 -1.10
N GLY A 155 5.62 -1.30 -1.18
CA GLY A 155 6.65 -2.35 -1.06
C GLY A 155 7.64 -2.31 -2.23
N LEU A 156 7.13 -2.02 -3.43
CA LEU A 156 7.96 -1.82 -4.62
C LEU A 156 8.79 -0.54 -4.49
N ASN A 157 8.19 0.58 -4.07
CA ASN A 157 8.89 1.85 -3.87
C ASN A 157 10.00 1.70 -2.82
N GLN A 158 9.71 1.03 -1.70
CA GLN A 158 10.72 0.73 -0.67
C GLN A 158 11.89 -0.09 -1.23
N PHE A 159 11.58 -1.13 -1.99
CA PHE A 159 12.60 -1.95 -2.64
C PHE A 159 13.47 -1.13 -3.61
N LEU A 160 12.84 -0.35 -4.48
CA LEU A 160 13.55 0.48 -5.47
C LEU A 160 14.41 1.56 -4.78
N ASN A 161 13.86 2.24 -3.77
CA ASN A 161 14.59 3.24 -3.00
C ASN A 161 15.81 2.63 -2.31
N ALA A 162 15.68 1.43 -1.72
CA ALA A 162 16.80 0.76 -1.08
C ALA A 162 17.94 0.43 -2.06
N GLN A 163 17.63 0.09 -3.33
CA GLN A 163 18.63 -0.26 -4.32
C GLN A 163 19.24 0.98 -5.02
N PHE A 164 18.43 2.03 -5.21
CA PHE A 164 18.81 3.18 -6.06
C PHE A 164 19.00 4.48 -5.28
N LEU A 165 19.07 4.44 -3.96
CA LEU A 165 19.16 5.60 -3.08
C LEU A 165 20.28 6.60 -3.47
N PRO A 166 21.51 6.17 -3.89
CA PRO A 166 22.56 7.11 -4.28
C PRO A 166 22.28 7.90 -5.56
N TYR A 167 21.28 7.51 -6.35
CA TYR A 167 20.94 8.07 -7.64
C TYR A 167 19.70 8.98 -7.51
N GLY A 168 19.92 10.16 -6.92
CA GLY A 168 18.86 11.11 -6.54
C GLY A 168 18.34 11.98 -7.68
N ALA A 169 17.65 13.07 -7.28
CA ALA A 169 16.82 13.89 -8.17
C ALA A 169 17.52 14.47 -9.40
N ASP A 170 18.80 14.83 -9.31
CA ASP A 170 19.54 15.45 -10.42
C ASP A 170 20.55 14.52 -11.07
N PHE A 171 20.47 13.23 -10.79
CA PHE A 171 21.45 12.28 -11.29
C PHE A 171 21.21 11.98 -12.78
N SER A 172 22.25 12.20 -13.61
CA SER A 172 22.20 11.81 -15.03
C SER A 172 22.50 10.33 -15.19
N PHE A 173 21.63 9.59 -15.92
CA PHE A 173 21.82 8.16 -16.15
C PHE A 173 23.01 7.85 -17.09
N ASN A 174 23.56 8.86 -17.77
CA ASN A 174 24.83 8.75 -18.46
C ASN A 174 26.02 8.58 -17.51
N ASN A 175 25.87 9.01 -16.25
CA ASN A 175 26.91 8.91 -15.21
C ASN A 175 26.83 7.62 -14.39
N LEU A 176 25.90 6.73 -14.67
CA LEU A 176 25.87 5.37 -14.09
C LEU A 176 27.15 4.61 -14.48
N PRO A 177 27.53 3.58 -13.73
CA PRO A 177 28.58 2.64 -14.14
C PRO A 177 28.44 2.18 -15.61
N LEU A 178 27.19 1.93 -16.05
CA LEU A 178 26.84 1.78 -17.47
C LEU A 178 25.72 2.79 -17.80
N PRO A 179 25.87 3.63 -18.84
CA PRO A 179 24.81 4.51 -19.28
C PRO A 179 23.50 3.77 -19.53
N PHE A 180 22.39 4.32 -19.04
CA PHE A 180 21.12 3.62 -19.00
C PHE A 180 19.96 4.48 -19.52
N ARG A 181 18.99 3.82 -20.14
CA ARG A 181 17.68 4.38 -20.49
C ARG A 181 16.57 3.50 -19.95
N CYS A 182 15.55 4.15 -19.40
CA CYS A 182 14.36 3.51 -18.86
C CYS A 182 13.14 4.02 -19.62
N VAL A 183 12.28 3.10 -20.08
CA VAL A 183 11.10 3.44 -20.87
C VAL A 183 9.83 3.27 -20.05
N ALA A 184 8.98 4.29 -20.06
CA ALA A 184 7.59 4.21 -19.62
C ALA A 184 6.67 4.74 -20.73
N THR A 185 5.36 4.62 -20.56
CA THR A 185 4.35 5.19 -21.42
C THR A 185 3.63 6.33 -20.71
N ASP A 186 3.64 7.53 -21.28
CA ASP A 186 2.79 8.62 -20.81
C ASP A 186 1.40 8.49 -21.46
N ILE A 187 0.41 8.08 -20.65
CA ILE A 187 -0.95 7.84 -21.16
C ILE A 187 -1.75 9.11 -21.45
N LEU A 188 -1.33 10.28 -20.94
CA LEU A 188 -2.00 11.54 -21.26
C LEU A 188 -1.60 12.04 -22.64
N VAL A 189 -0.36 11.75 -23.07
CA VAL A 189 0.16 12.15 -24.39
C VAL A 189 0.05 11.00 -25.40
N GLY A 190 -0.06 9.74 -24.91
CA GLY A 190 -0.12 8.55 -25.75
C GLY A 190 1.21 8.20 -26.41
N ARG A 191 2.35 8.53 -25.76
CA ARG A 191 3.71 8.33 -26.29
C ARG A 191 4.63 7.69 -25.27
N GLU A 192 5.75 7.17 -25.75
CA GLU A 192 6.82 6.72 -24.88
C GLU A 192 7.44 7.90 -24.11
N ALA A 193 7.87 7.63 -22.90
CA ALA A 193 8.63 8.53 -22.06
C ALA A 193 9.96 7.88 -21.71
N VAL A 194 11.05 8.45 -22.23
CA VAL A 194 12.40 7.96 -21.98
C VAL A 194 13.03 8.73 -20.84
N PHE A 195 13.42 8.03 -19.80
CA PHE A 195 14.09 8.63 -18.65
C PHE A 195 15.60 8.58 -18.86
N THR A 196 16.25 9.76 -18.80
CA THR A 196 17.70 9.97 -18.99
C THR A 196 18.38 10.50 -17.75
N ARG A 197 17.63 11.01 -16.79
CA ARG A 197 18.09 11.58 -15.52
C ARG A 197 16.98 11.61 -14.50
N GLY A 198 17.32 11.95 -13.26
CA GLY A 198 16.41 12.07 -12.14
C GLY A 198 16.52 10.91 -11.15
N PRO A 199 15.55 10.73 -10.23
CA PRO A 199 15.57 9.60 -9.30
C PRO A 199 15.42 8.29 -10.06
N LEU A 200 16.46 7.45 -10.05
CA LEU A 200 16.45 6.19 -10.78
C LEU A 200 15.34 5.25 -10.30
N ALA A 201 15.06 5.25 -8.99
CA ALA A 201 13.97 4.49 -8.40
C ALA A 201 12.61 4.84 -9.03
N GLU A 202 12.34 6.12 -9.27
CA GLU A 202 11.08 6.59 -9.86
C GLU A 202 10.98 6.28 -11.35
N ALA A 203 12.08 6.40 -12.07
CA ALA A 203 12.13 6.02 -13.49
C ALA A 203 11.79 4.54 -13.67
N VAL A 204 12.42 3.67 -12.89
CA VAL A 204 12.11 2.23 -12.90
C VAL A 204 10.68 1.97 -12.44
N ARG A 205 10.20 2.69 -11.40
CA ARG A 205 8.82 2.59 -10.91
C ARG A 205 7.79 2.96 -11.98
N ALA A 206 8.05 4.01 -12.76
CA ALA A 206 7.21 4.38 -13.90
C ALA A 206 7.11 3.24 -14.93
N SER A 207 8.27 2.69 -15.29
CA SER A 207 8.40 1.62 -16.26
C SER A 207 7.70 0.31 -15.89
N ILE A 208 7.53 0.03 -14.57
CA ILE A 208 6.89 -1.19 -14.06
C ILE A 208 5.40 -0.97 -13.75
N SER A 209 4.85 0.21 -14.01
CA SER A 209 3.46 0.54 -13.67
C SER A 209 2.45 -0.16 -14.60
N ILE A 210 2.36 -1.48 -14.53
CA ILE A 210 1.44 -2.29 -15.36
C ILE A 210 -0.01 -1.84 -15.08
N PRO A 211 -0.77 -1.39 -16.12
CA PRO A 211 -2.15 -0.93 -15.95
C PRO A 211 -3.05 -1.96 -15.27
N GLY A 212 -3.79 -1.51 -14.25
CA GLY A 212 -4.65 -2.38 -13.44
C GLY A 212 -3.91 -3.21 -12.37
N VAL A 213 -2.61 -3.43 -12.50
CA VAL A 213 -1.78 -4.15 -11.50
C VAL A 213 -1.22 -3.17 -10.48
N PHE A 214 -0.46 -2.17 -10.94
CA PHE A 214 0.06 -1.10 -10.10
C PHE A 214 -0.63 0.23 -10.38
N PRO A 215 -0.73 1.12 -9.38
CA PRO A 215 -1.12 2.50 -9.65
C PRO A 215 -0.15 3.14 -10.64
N PRO A 216 -0.62 3.98 -11.58
CA PRO A 216 0.26 4.76 -12.42
C PRO A 216 1.14 5.69 -11.59
N LEU A 217 2.30 6.07 -12.10
CA LEU A 217 3.13 7.10 -11.51
C LEU A 217 2.69 8.46 -12.06
N GLU A 218 2.20 9.32 -11.17
CA GLU A 218 1.84 10.70 -11.52
C GLU A 218 2.99 11.64 -11.17
N ASP A 219 3.49 12.39 -12.14
CA ASP A 219 4.58 13.34 -11.94
C ASP A 219 4.59 14.46 -13.01
N GLY A 220 4.77 15.71 -12.59
CA GLY A 220 4.89 16.85 -13.49
C GLY A 220 3.69 17.13 -14.39
N GLY A 221 2.48 16.65 -14.04
CA GLY A 221 1.30 16.73 -14.90
C GLY A 221 1.20 15.59 -15.92
N HIS A 222 2.07 14.61 -15.85
CA HIS A 222 2.09 13.40 -16.65
C HIS A 222 1.62 12.19 -15.84
N VAL A 223 1.13 11.17 -16.53
CA VAL A 223 0.67 9.92 -15.92
C VAL A 223 1.36 8.75 -16.62
N TYR A 224 2.32 8.14 -15.93
CA TYR A 224 3.14 7.08 -16.48
C TYR A 224 2.60 5.71 -16.12
N VAL A 225 2.55 4.86 -17.12
CA VAL A 225 2.30 3.44 -16.99
C VAL A 225 3.45 2.66 -17.64
N ASP A 226 3.38 1.34 -17.56
CA ASP A 226 4.40 0.43 -18.09
C ASP A 226 4.78 0.75 -19.56
N GLY A 227 6.07 0.79 -19.83
CA GLY A 227 6.61 1.13 -21.13
C GLY A 227 6.27 0.13 -22.22
N ALA A 228 5.90 -1.10 -21.87
CA ALA A 228 5.57 -2.12 -22.86
C ALA A 228 4.36 -1.77 -23.76
N LEU A 229 3.53 -0.78 -23.37
CA LEU A 229 2.47 -0.28 -24.24
C LEU A 229 3.01 0.39 -25.50
N THR A 230 4.14 1.11 -25.41
CA THR A 230 4.72 1.87 -26.52
C THR A 230 6.00 1.27 -27.05
N GLU A 231 6.88 0.78 -26.17
CA GLU A 231 8.17 0.20 -26.53
C GLU A 231 8.58 -0.91 -25.54
N ASN A 232 8.23 -2.17 -25.85
CA ASN A 232 8.54 -3.30 -24.99
C ASN A 232 10.01 -3.74 -25.04
N LEU A 233 10.68 -3.56 -26.19
CA LEU A 233 12.08 -3.93 -26.40
C LEU A 233 12.84 -2.73 -26.97
N PRO A 234 13.53 -1.91 -26.15
CA PRO A 234 14.02 -0.58 -26.52
C PRO A 234 15.35 -0.64 -27.33
N THR A 235 15.33 -1.35 -28.46
CA THR A 235 16.50 -1.51 -29.32
C THR A 235 16.88 -0.25 -30.08
N ASP A 236 15.91 0.58 -30.43
CA ASP A 236 16.15 1.84 -31.12
C ASP A 236 16.84 2.86 -30.20
N LEU A 237 16.49 2.92 -28.92
CA LEU A 237 17.16 3.75 -27.92
C LEU A 237 18.62 3.34 -27.74
N VAL A 238 18.87 2.02 -27.67
CA VAL A 238 20.24 1.49 -27.58
C VAL A 238 21.05 1.93 -28.80
N LYS A 239 20.45 1.87 -29.99
CA LYS A 239 21.14 2.19 -31.24
C LYS A 239 21.32 3.68 -31.46
N ARG A 240 20.25 4.48 -31.28
CA ARG A 240 20.20 5.90 -31.65
C ARG A 240 20.65 6.85 -30.56
N GLU A 241 20.15 6.63 -29.32
CA GLU A 241 20.45 7.54 -28.19
C GLU A 241 21.71 7.15 -27.43
N LEU A 242 21.96 5.84 -27.29
CA LEU A 242 23.13 5.34 -26.60
C LEU A 242 24.29 5.02 -27.53
N HIS A 243 24.11 5.28 -28.85
CA HIS A 243 25.14 5.17 -29.89
C HIS A 243 25.87 3.83 -29.91
N ALA A 244 25.10 2.71 -29.73
CA ALA A 244 25.68 1.37 -29.80
C ALA A 244 25.97 0.98 -31.26
N ASP A 245 27.17 0.45 -31.49
CA ASP A 245 27.55 -0.13 -32.79
C ASP A 245 26.95 -1.51 -33.00
N VAL A 246 26.71 -2.22 -31.90
CA VAL A 246 26.13 -3.57 -31.85
C VAL A 246 25.00 -3.58 -30.84
N VAL A 247 23.83 -4.01 -31.26
CA VAL A 247 22.63 -4.13 -30.44
C VAL A 247 22.37 -5.59 -30.11
N LEU A 248 22.64 -5.97 -28.86
CA LEU A 248 22.19 -7.24 -28.31
C LEU A 248 20.81 -7.03 -27.67
N ALA A 249 19.85 -7.89 -28.00
CA ALA A 249 18.50 -7.78 -27.46
C ALA A 249 18.11 -9.09 -26.77
N VAL A 250 17.49 -8.98 -25.60
CA VAL A 250 16.91 -10.11 -24.87
C VAL A 250 15.41 -9.90 -24.77
N SER A 251 14.65 -10.83 -25.34
CA SER A 251 13.21 -10.76 -25.35
C SER A 251 12.61 -12.16 -25.32
N LEU A 252 11.44 -12.28 -24.69
CA LEU A 252 10.68 -13.52 -24.70
C LEU A 252 10.22 -13.88 -26.12
N PRO A 253 10.09 -15.18 -26.47
CA PRO A 253 9.57 -15.58 -27.77
C PRO A 253 8.19 -14.97 -28.02
N LEU A 254 8.03 -14.34 -29.21
CA LEU A 254 6.74 -13.77 -29.61
C LEU A 254 5.72 -14.89 -29.80
N THR A 255 4.78 -14.97 -28.91
CA THR A 255 3.61 -15.85 -29.07
C THR A 255 2.48 -14.99 -29.64
N PRO A 256 1.97 -15.35 -30.84
CA PRO A 256 0.80 -14.64 -31.38
C PRO A 256 -0.33 -14.64 -30.36
N PRO A 257 -1.08 -13.55 -30.28
CA PRO A 257 -2.16 -13.45 -29.30
C PRO A 257 -3.17 -14.59 -29.50
N GLY A 258 -3.15 -15.60 -28.63
CA GLY A 258 -4.13 -16.70 -28.59
C GLY A 258 -5.52 -16.22 -28.16
N THR A 259 -6.48 -17.15 -28.07
CA THR A 259 -7.84 -16.90 -27.56
C THR A 259 -7.89 -16.74 -26.05
N GLY A 260 -6.95 -15.96 -25.46
CA GLY A 260 -6.84 -15.74 -24.02
C GLY A 260 -8.15 -15.34 -23.34
N GLU A 261 -8.20 -15.40 -22.04
CA GLU A 261 -9.38 -15.07 -21.25
C GLU A 261 -9.95 -13.69 -21.57
N THR A 262 -10.99 -13.67 -22.38
CA THR A 262 -11.78 -12.45 -22.66
C THR A 262 -13.07 -12.40 -21.85
N SER A 263 -13.25 -13.33 -20.91
CA SER A 263 -14.45 -13.46 -20.10
C SER A 263 -14.48 -12.50 -18.88
N SER A 264 -13.37 -11.85 -18.56
CA SER A 264 -13.28 -10.93 -17.43
C SER A 264 -12.71 -9.56 -17.84
N LEU A 265 -13.08 -8.50 -17.11
CA LEU A 265 -12.53 -7.15 -17.35
C LEU A 265 -11.00 -7.13 -17.26
N LEU A 266 -10.42 -7.77 -16.25
CA LEU A 266 -8.97 -7.86 -16.10
C LEU A 266 -8.33 -8.70 -17.23
N GLY A 267 -8.99 -9.75 -17.67
CA GLY A 267 -8.55 -10.53 -18.84
C GLY A 267 -8.54 -9.70 -20.12
N ILE A 268 -9.59 -8.90 -20.36
CA ILE A 268 -9.66 -7.99 -21.51
C ILE A 268 -8.56 -6.92 -21.43
N LEU A 269 -8.35 -6.30 -20.27
CA LEU A 269 -7.30 -5.31 -20.07
C LEU A 269 -5.90 -5.89 -20.29
N GLY A 270 -5.62 -7.05 -19.67
CA GLY A 270 -4.35 -7.76 -19.86
C GLY A 270 -4.13 -8.17 -21.31
N ARG A 271 -5.20 -8.54 -22.01
CA ARG A 271 -5.15 -8.89 -23.43
C ARG A 271 -4.87 -7.67 -24.30
N SER A 272 -5.52 -6.54 -24.03
CA SER A 272 -5.28 -5.29 -24.77
C SER A 272 -3.83 -4.84 -24.60
N PHE A 273 -3.29 -4.93 -23.36
CA PHE A 273 -1.90 -4.68 -23.07
C PHE A 273 -0.95 -5.60 -23.88
N SER A 274 -1.22 -6.90 -23.89
CA SER A 274 -0.41 -7.87 -24.63
C SER A 274 -0.42 -7.64 -26.15
N VAL A 275 -1.55 -7.22 -26.71
CA VAL A 275 -1.65 -6.89 -28.15
C VAL A 275 -0.82 -5.67 -28.48
N ALA A 276 -0.88 -4.60 -27.67
CA ALA A 276 -0.08 -3.40 -27.85
C ALA A 276 1.42 -3.71 -27.76
N SER A 277 1.84 -4.40 -26.71
CA SER A 277 3.23 -4.82 -26.51
C SER A 277 3.74 -5.68 -27.66
N TRP A 278 2.97 -6.66 -28.12
CA TRP A 278 3.35 -7.52 -29.25
C TRP A 278 3.54 -6.73 -30.54
N SER A 279 2.66 -5.77 -30.81
CA SER A 279 2.70 -4.97 -32.03
C SER A 279 3.96 -4.12 -32.13
N ASN A 280 4.40 -3.48 -31.04
CA ASN A 280 5.60 -2.66 -31.05
C ASN A 280 6.87 -3.51 -31.08
N GLU A 281 6.89 -4.64 -30.41
CA GLU A 281 8.07 -5.49 -30.29
C GLU A 281 8.49 -6.15 -31.61
N VAL A 282 7.53 -6.47 -32.48
CA VAL A 282 7.84 -7.02 -33.83
C VAL A 282 8.80 -6.11 -34.60
N ARG A 283 8.62 -4.78 -34.50
CA ARG A 283 9.47 -3.81 -35.13
C ARG A 283 10.84 -3.70 -34.44
N SER A 284 10.85 -3.63 -33.14
CA SER A 284 12.07 -3.45 -32.32
C SER A 284 13.06 -4.60 -32.51
N ARG A 285 12.58 -5.83 -32.67
CA ARG A 285 13.40 -7.02 -32.93
C ARG A 285 14.25 -6.94 -34.18
N GLN A 286 13.76 -6.21 -35.22
CA GLN A 286 14.48 -6.05 -36.49
C GLN A 286 15.74 -5.17 -36.36
N LEU A 287 15.86 -4.38 -35.32
CA LEU A 287 17.00 -3.52 -35.03
C LEU A 287 18.11 -4.23 -34.23
N ALA A 288 17.86 -5.43 -33.73
CA ALA A 288 18.85 -6.21 -33.02
C ALA A 288 19.85 -6.89 -33.97
N ASP A 289 21.14 -6.76 -33.69
CA ASP A 289 22.20 -7.51 -34.40
C ASP A 289 22.25 -8.97 -33.89
N VAL A 290 21.92 -9.18 -32.59
CA VAL A 290 21.76 -10.50 -32.00
C VAL A 290 20.53 -10.51 -31.09
N LEU A 291 19.56 -11.34 -31.41
CA LEU A 291 18.37 -11.55 -30.60
C LEU A 291 18.49 -12.85 -29.79
N ILE A 292 18.37 -12.72 -28.44
CA ILE A 292 18.43 -13.85 -27.51
C ILE A 292 17.02 -14.08 -27.00
N GLU A 293 16.47 -15.27 -27.21
CA GLU A 293 15.10 -15.63 -26.88
C GLU A 293 15.06 -16.76 -25.83
N PRO A 294 14.99 -16.42 -24.53
CA PRO A 294 14.81 -17.41 -23.48
C PRO A 294 13.45 -18.12 -23.60
N ILE A 295 13.44 -19.43 -23.67
CA ILE A 295 12.21 -20.22 -23.69
C ILE A 295 11.85 -20.56 -22.26
N ALA A 296 10.72 -20.00 -21.78
CA ALA A 296 10.21 -20.27 -20.45
C ALA A 296 9.86 -21.76 -20.27
N PRO A 297 10.09 -22.35 -19.11
CA PRO A 297 9.69 -23.71 -18.82
C PRO A 297 8.17 -23.86 -18.87
N PRO A 298 7.66 -25.08 -19.24
CA PRO A 298 6.21 -25.30 -19.31
C PRO A 298 5.48 -24.91 -18.03
N GLY A 299 4.38 -24.19 -18.16
CA GLY A 299 3.55 -23.73 -17.05
C GLY A 299 4.14 -22.58 -16.24
N ALA A 300 5.18 -21.88 -16.75
CA ALA A 300 5.62 -20.62 -16.17
C ALA A 300 4.84 -19.45 -16.78
N GLY A 301 4.31 -18.60 -15.91
CA GLY A 301 3.58 -17.39 -16.28
C GLY A 301 4.28 -16.10 -15.87
N THR A 302 3.73 -14.96 -16.28
CA THR A 302 4.29 -13.61 -16.02
C THR A 302 4.26 -13.20 -14.54
N SER A 303 3.59 -13.97 -13.68
CA SER A 303 3.50 -13.75 -12.23
C SER A 303 4.25 -14.81 -11.38
N ASP A 304 4.95 -15.76 -12.01
CA ASP A 304 5.58 -16.90 -11.33
C ASP A 304 7.00 -16.58 -10.80
N TYR A 305 7.10 -15.60 -9.91
CA TYR A 305 8.39 -15.21 -9.31
C TYR A 305 9.05 -16.34 -8.50
N ALA A 306 8.28 -17.28 -7.99
CA ALA A 306 8.79 -18.49 -7.34
C ALA A 306 9.68 -19.36 -8.24
N LYS A 307 9.56 -19.19 -9.56
CA LYS A 307 10.38 -19.90 -10.55
C LYS A 307 11.64 -19.13 -11.01
N ALA A 308 12.03 -18.09 -10.28
CA ALA A 308 13.13 -17.20 -10.67
C ALA A 308 14.43 -17.94 -11.06
N SER A 309 14.85 -18.92 -10.28
CA SER A 309 16.07 -19.70 -10.56
C SER A 309 15.99 -20.52 -11.84
N VAL A 310 14.83 -21.13 -12.12
CA VAL A 310 14.61 -21.92 -13.34
C VAL A 310 14.52 -21.01 -14.56
N LEU A 311 13.90 -19.84 -14.41
CA LEU A 311 13.84 -18.82 -15.46
C LEU A 311 15.24 -18.28 -15.79
N ALA A 312 16.04 -17.94 -14.78
CA ALA A 312 17.43 -17.54 -15.01
C ALA A 312 18.24 -18.62 -15.74
N GLN A 313 18.04 -19.90 -15.39
CA GLN A 313 18.69 -21.00 -16.11
C GLN A 313 18.24 -21.08 -17.58
N ALA A 314 16.97 -20.82 -17.87
CA ALA A 314 16.46 -20.76 -19.25
C ALA A 314 17.17 -19.66 -20.07
N GLY A 315 17.40 -18.50 -19.46
CA GLY A 315 18.17 -17.42 -20.08
C GLY A 315 19.63 -17.75 -20.34
N TYR A 316 20.27 -18.41 -19.37
CA TYR A 316 21.64 -18.89 -19.54
C TYR A 316 21.77 -19.87 -20.74
N VAL A 317 20.85 -20.81 -20.85
CA VAL A 317 20.80 -21.75 -21.96
C VAL A 317 20.54 -21.04 -23.31
N ALA A 318 19.69 -20.00 -23.31
CA ALA A 318 19.41 -19.21 -24.50
C ALA A 318 20.68 -18.48 -24.97
N ALA A 319 21.40 -17.81 -24.07
CA ALA A 319 22.67 -17.17 -24.41
C ALA A 319 23.71 -18.17 -24.90
N GLN A 320 23.80 -19.34 -24.26
CA GLN A 320 24.72 -20.41 -24.70
C GLN A 320 24.42 -20.91 -26.12
N LYS A 321 23.15 -21.02 -26.51
CA LYS A 321 22.77 -21.33 -27.89
C LYS A 321 23.21 -20.29 -28.91
N MET A 322 23.28 -19.02 -28.49
CA MET A 322 23.72 -17.91 -29.30
C MET A 322 25.25 -17.69 -29.23
N ALA A 323 26.00 -18.56 -28.55
CA ALA A 323 27.46 -18.47 -28.41
C ALA A 323 28.22 -18.18 -29.72
N PRO A 324 27.92 -18.83 -30.85
CA PRO A 324 28.62 -18.52 -32.13
C PRO A 324 28.48 -17.07 -32.60
N GLN A 325 27.41 -16.38 -32.21
CA GLN A 325 27.19 -14.98 -32.55
C GLN A 325 27.74 -14.05 -31.47
N LEU A 326 27.63 -14.42 -30.21
CA LEU A 326 27.99 -13.62 -29.04
C LEU A 326 29.50 -13.61 -28.81
N LEU A 327 30.18 -14.74 -28.93
CA LEU A 327 31.64 -14.85 -28.71
C LEU A 327 32.50 -14.02 -29.64
N LYS A 328 31.94 -13.47 -30.74
CA LYS A 328 32.61 -12.51 -31.60
C LYS A 328 32.92 -11.18 -30.90
N TYR A 329 32.26 -10.92 -29.80
CA TYR A 329 32.36 -9.70 -28.99
C TYR A 329 33.12 -9.92 -27.68
N ARG A 330 33.64 -11.12 -27.47
CA ARG A 330 34.50 -11.47 -26.35
C ARG A 330 35.76 -10.61 -26.37
N VAL A 331 36.11 -10.03 -25.24
CA VAL A 331 37.37 -9.32 -25.01
C VAL A 331 38.40 -10.20 -24.28
N SER A 332 39.67 -9.79 -24.30
CA SER A 332 40.70 -10.46 -23.55
C SER A 332 40.49 -10.36 -22.01
N ASP A 333 41.15 -11.21 -21.25
CA ASP A 333 41.06 -11.19 -19.80
C ASP A 333 41.58 -9.86 -19.21
N GLU A 334 42.56 -9.24 -19.85
CA GLU A 334 43.13 -7.95 -19.45
C GLU A 334 42.13 -6.82 -19.71
N GLU A 335 41.52 -6.78 -20.91
CA GLU A 335 40.48 -5.81 -21.26
C GLU A 335 39.24 -5.99 -20.41
N TRP A 336 38.85 -7.23 -20.08
CA TRP A 336 37.76 -7.51 -19.17
C TRP A 336 38.02 -6.97 -17.76
N GLY A 337 39.27 -7.20 -17.25
CA GLY A 337 39.70 -6.65 -15.95
C GLY A 337 39.64 -5.12 -15.92
N ALA A 338 40.09 -4.46 -16.98
CA ALA A 338 40.01 -3.00 -17.12
C ALA A 338 38.54 -2.50 -17.20
N TYR A 339 37.70 -3.18 -17.96
CA TYR A 339 36.26 -2.89 -18.05
C TYR A 339 35.58 -2.99 -16.68
N MET A 340 35.82 -4.06 -15.93
CA MET A 340 35.23 -4.25 -14.59
C MET A 340 35.73 -3.21 -13.59
N ALA A 341 37.04 -2.86 -13.64
CA ALA A 341 37.62 -1.83 -12.78
C ALA A 341 37.02 -0.44 -13.10
N HIS A 342 36.88 -0.09 -14.39
CA HIS A 342 36.22 1.14 -14.82
C HIS A 342 34.76 1.22 -14.32
N ARG A 343 34.01 0.15 -14.51
CA ARG A 343 32.61 0.04 -14.06
C ARG A 343 32.50 0.21 -12.53
N GLN A 344 33.39 -0.41 -11.76
CA GLN A 344 33.44 -0.27 -10.31
C GLN A 344 33.84 1.14 -9.87
N GLY A 345 34.80 1.77 -10.55
CA GLY A 345 35.27 3.13 -10.25
C GLY A 345 34.20 4.22 -10.47
N ARG A 346 33.19 3.97 -11.28
CA ARG A 346 32.07 4.91 -11.53
C ARG A 346 30.94 4.81 -10.53
N LYS A 347 30.97 3.87 -9.58
CA LYS A 347 29.93 3.83 -8.55
C LYS A 347 30.00 5.08 -7.66
N PRO A 348 28.90 5.77 -7.42
CA PRO A 348 28.86 6.89 -6.51
C PRO A 348 29.19 6.45 -5.09
N ARG A 349 29.76 7.37 -4.30
CA ARG A 349 29.92 7.13 -2.87
C ARG A 349 28.54 7.04 -2.22
N PRO A 350 28.31 6.09 -1.32
CA PRO A 350 27.06 6.03 -0.60
C PRO A 350 26.91 7.28 0.29
N PRO A 351 25.72 7.90 0.33
CA PRO A 351 25.46 9.02 1.21
C PRO A 351 25.65 8.62 2.68
N GLN A 352 26.20 9.52 3.50
CA GLN A 352 26.58 9.18 4.87
C GLN A 352 25.53 9.56 5.90
N ASN A 353 25.23 10.86 6.03
CA ASN A 353 24.33 11.34 7.07
C ASN A 353 23.18 12.18 6.48
N ILE A 354 22.12 12.30 7.25
CA ILE A 354 20.98 13.14 6.93
C ILE A 354 21.27 14.55 7.47
N ALA A 355 21.52 15.51 6.58
CA ALA A 355 21.74 16.90 6.96
C ALA A 355 20.44 17.58 7.43
N SER A 356 19.37 17.38 6.68
CA SER A 356 18.03 17.84 7.04
C SER A 356 16.95 16.90 6.51
N VAL A 357 15.75 16.99 7.08
CA VAL A 357 14.56 16.32 6.53
C VAL A 357 13.58 17.39 6.10
N LYS A 358 13.23 17.40 4.82
CA LYS A 358 12.19 18.25 4.24
C LYS A 358 10.94 17.43 4.02
N VAL A 359 9.87 17.77 4.72
CA VAL A 359 8.56 17.13 4.57
C VAL A 359 7.70 17.95 3.64
N ILE A 360 7.30 17.36 2.55
CA ILE A 360 6.49 17.94 1.48
C ILE A 360 5.11 17.29 1.57
N ALA A 361 4.07 18.06 1.89
CA ALA A 361 2.76 17.51 2.19
C ALA A 361 1.61 18.35 1.60
N PRO A 362 0.38 17.83 1.50
CA PRO A 362 -0.75 18.54 0.91
C PRO A 362 -1.12 19.84 1.59
N ASN A 363 -0.81 19.99 2.87
CA ASN A 363 -1.11 21.20 3.66
C ASN A 363 -0.13 21.36 4.83
N ASN A 364 -0.09 22.56 5.42
CA ASN A 364 0.81 22.89 6.54
C ASN A 364 0.62 21.97 7.74
N ARG A 365 -0.60 21.54 8.01
CA ARG A 365 -0.92 20.68 9.17
C ARG A 365 -0.26 19.31 9.06
N SER A 366 -0.41 18.68 7.90
CA SER A 366 0.24 17.40 7.64
C SER A 366 1.76 17.54 7.53
N ALA A 367 2.27 18.63 6.93
CA ALA A 367 3.70 18.88 6.84
C ALA A 367 4.36 18.99 8.23
N VAL A 368 3.77 19.80 9.12
CA VAL A 368 4.28 19.98 10.49
C VAL A 368 4.14 18.71 11.31
N GLY A 369 2.98 18.04 11.25
CA GLY A 369 2.75 16.81 12.02
C GLY A 369 3.65 15.64 11.59
N VAL A 370 3.96 15.52 10.30
CA VAL A 370 4.91 14.51 9.82
C VAL A 370 6.35 14.91 10.17
N ARG A 371 6.71 16.21 10.04
CA ARG A 371 8.02 16.70 10.48
C ARG A 371 8.30 16.32 11.94
N ASP A 372 7.32 16.47 12.82
CA ASP A 372 7.47 16.15 14.25
C ASP A 372 7.66 14.62 14.49
N THR A 373 7.26 13.78 13.53
CA THR A 373 7.52 12.33 13.56
C THR A 373 8.97 11.99 13.17
N VAL A 374 9.62 12.85 12.40
CA VAL A 374 10.95 12.60 11.79
C VAL A 374 12.03 13.57 12.28
N ASP A 375 11.76 14.36 13.30
CA ASP A 375 12.64 15.41 13.84
C ASP A 375 13.94 14.85 14.45
N ASP A 376 13.97 13.56 14.76
CA ASP A 376 15.11 12.85 15.31
C ASP A 376 16.09 12.31 14.24
N LEU A 377 15.76 12.39 12.96
CA LEU A 377 16.60 11.88 11.86
C LEU A 377 17.79 12.78 11.51
N PRO A 378 17.70 14.14 11.52
CA PRO A 378 18.82 15.01 11.15
C PRO A 378 20.06 14.76 12.00
N GLY A 379 21.21 14.68 11.33
CA GLY A 379 22.51 14.40 11.94
C GLY A 379 22.76 12.93 12.27
N LYS A 380 21.85 12.03 11.90
CA LYS A 380 22.06 10.58 11.97
C LYS A 380 22.59 10.05 10.64
N LYS A 381 23.23 8.88 10.71
CA LYS A 381 23.60 8.13 9.53
C LYS A 381 22.36 7.77 8.71
N LEU A 382 22.44 7.87 7.39
CA LEU A 382 21.38 7.49 6.51
C LEU A 382 21.28 5.95 6.46
N GLU A 383 20.27 5.41 7.10
CA GLU A 383 19.93 3.99 7.08
C GLU A 383 18.50 3.85 6.54
N THR A 384 18.37 3.14 5.43
CA THR A 384 17.06 2.95 4.75
C THR A 384 16.00 2.37 5.67
N ASP A 385 16.37 1.42 6.52
CA ASP A 385 15.44 0.79 7.46
C ASP A 385 14.89 1.78 8.50
N GLN A 386 15.71 2.74 8.96
CA GLN A 386 15.25 3.78 9.89
C GLN A 386 14.31 4.77 9.19
N VAL A 387 14.63 5.16 7.96
CA VAL A 387 13.77 6.03 7.15
C VAL A 387 12.42 5.34 6.90
N GLU A 388 12.47 4.07 6.46
CA GLU A 388 11.25 3.30 6.21
C GLU A 388 10.41 3.04 7.47
N ALA A 389 11.05 2.84 8.63
CA ALA A 389 10.31 2.73 9.90
C ALA A 389 9.50 4.00 10.19
N LYS A 390 10.09 5.19 9.94
CA LYS A 390 9.40 6.49 10.08
C LYS A 390 8.28 6.67 9.06
N LEU A 391 8.52 6.30 7.80
CA LEU A 391 7.48 6.32 6.76
C LEU A 391 6.32 5.38 7.10
N ASN A 392 6.62 4.19 7.63
CA ASN A 392 5.60 3.24 8.05
C ASN A 392 4.77 3.78 9.22
N GLU A 393 5.37 4.55 10.14
CA GLU A 393 4.63 5.23 11.20
C GLU A 393 3.62 6.23 10.62
N VAL A 394 4.01 7.02 9.61
CA VAL A 394 3.11 7.94 8.91
C VAL A 394 2.02 7.19 8.15
N ARG A 395 2.37 6.10 7.46
CA ARG A 395 1.43 5.25 6.70
C ARG A 395 0.45 4.49 7.61
N SER A 396 0.84 4.23 8.87
CA SER A 396 0.05 3.43 9.82
C SER A 396 -1.36 3.96 10.04
N ASP A 397 -1.54 5.27 9.90
CA ASP A 397 -2.85 5.93 10.00
C ASP A 397 -3.76 5.64 8.80
N GLY A 398 -3.23 5.04 7.72
CA GLY A 398 -3.99 4.78 6.49
C GLY A 398 -4.47 6.03 5.76
N ARG A 399 -3.86 7.19 6.03
CA ARG A 399 -4.23 8.50 5.47
C ARG A 399 -3.46 8.85 4.23
N TYR A 400 -2.14 8.54 4.27
CA TYR A 400 -1.18 9.01 3.32
C TYR A 400 -0.47 7.87 2.61
N ASN A 401 -0.13 8.11 1.38
CA ASN A 401 0.97 7.47 0.70
C ASN A 401 2.22 8.31 0.94
N THR A 402 3.33 7.67 1.21
CA THR A 402 4.59 8.36 1.47
C THR A 402 5.70 7.77 0.63
N ASP A 403 6.60 8.65 0.21
CA ASP A 403 7.79 8.30 -0.54
C ASP A 403 8.94 9.24 -0.14
N TYR A 404 10.16 9.00 -0.62
CA TYR A 404 11.28 9.88 -0.36
C TYR A 404 12.33 9.84 -1.47
N PHE A 405 13.08 10.90 -1.56
CA PHE A 405 14.24 11.01 -2.44
C PHE A 405 15.33 11.88 -1.79
N LEU A 406 16.54 11.77 -2.28
CA LEU A 406 17.68 12.52 -1.76
C LEU A 406 18.05 13.69 -2.66
N THR A 407 18.52 14.76 -2.01
CA THR A 407 19.14 15.91 -2.69
C THR A 407 20.43 16.31 -1.97
N THR A 408 21.29 17.04 -2.64
CA THR A 408 22.45 17.65 -1.98
C THR A 408 22.00 18.68 -0.94
N PRO A 409 22.75 18.86 0.17
CA PRO A 409 22.36 19.79 1.22
C PRO A 409 22.15 21.22 0.68
N GLY A 410 21.00 21.80 1.03
CA GLY A 410 20.63 23.15 0.60
C GLY A 410 20.06 23.27 -0.80
N GLN A 411 19.97 22.21 -1.57
CA GLN A 411 19.35 22.22 -2.89
C GLN A 411 17.89 22.64 -2.79
N LYS A 412 17.48 23.59 -3.66
CA LYS A 412 16.10 24.04 -3.74
C LYS A 412 15.26 22.98 -4.46
N ILE A 413 14.16 22.62 -3.84
CA ILE A 413 13.15 21.75 -4.46
C ILE A 413 12.21 22.65 -5.24
N ASN A 414 11.90 22.30 -6.48
CA ASN A 414 10.89 23.03 -7.24
C ASN A 414 9.51 22.74 -6.66
N THR A 415 8.90 23.74 -6.05
CA THR A 415 7.56 23.66 -5.43
C THR A 415 6.48 24.34 -6.28
N ASP A 416 6.85 24.92 -7.41
CA ASP A 416 5.92 25.66 -8.28
C ASP A 416 5.06 24.76 -9.15
N VAL A 417 5.24 23.46 -9.04
CA VAL A 417 4.44 22.48 -9.79
C VAL A 417 3.10 22.29 -9.06
N THR A 418 2.03 22.57 -9.75
CA THR A 418 0.66 22.56 -9.26
C THR A 418 0.23 21.16 -8.78
N GLY A 419 0.10 21.01 -7.48
CA GLY A 419 -0.44 19.81 -6.81
C GLY A 419 0.58 19.01 -6.02
N PRO A 420 0.15 18.35 -4.94
CA PRO A 420 1.04 17.58 -4.06
C PRO A 420 1.67 16.35 -4.72
N ALA A 421 1.14 15.90 -5.85
CA ALA A 421 1.72 14.81 -6.64
C ALA A 421 3.02 15.22 -7.34
N ASN A 422 3.21 16.52 -7.56
CA ASN A 422 4.25 17.04 -8.44
C ASN A 422 5.43 17.68 -7.71
N VAL A 423 5.36 17.78 -6.38
CA VAL A 423 6.37 18.46 -5.60
C VAL A 423 7.59 17.57 -5.41
N GLY A 424 8.74 18.09 -5.82
CA GLY A 424 10.04 17.42 -5.63
C GLY A 424 10.36 16.30 -6.60
N ARG A 425 9.46 16.00 -7.55
CA ARG A 425 9.62 14.94 -8.54
C ARG A 425 9.84 15.47 -9.96
N HIS A 426 10.31 16.69 -10.11
CA HIS A 426 10.62 17.14 -11.46
C HIS A 426 11.84 16.41 -11.99
N VAL A 427 11.58 15.39 -12.80
CA VAL A 427 12.61 14.71 -13.57
C VAL A 427 12.91 15.61 -14.77
N GLU A 428 13.84 16.57 -14.59
CA GLU A 428 14.39 17.31 -15.72
C GLU A 428 15.11 16.34 -16.66
N GLY A 429 14.95 16.50 -17.94
CA GLY A 429 15.62 15.67 -18.97
C GLY A 429 14.77 14.52 -19.50
N ARG A 430 13.44 14.60 -19.36
CA ARG A 430 12.56 13.81 -20.21
C ARG A 430 12.66 14.32 -21.63
N GLU A 431 13.27 13.58 -22.49
CA GLU A 431 13.05 13.74 -23.91
C GLU A 431 11.83 12.89 -24.28
N LEU A 432 10.69 13.55 -24.41
CA LEU A 432 9.65 13.03 -25.30
C LEU A 432 10.28 13.08 -26.68
N LEU A 433 10.36 11.95 -27.37
CA LEU A 433 10.80 11.96 -28.78
C LEU A 433 9.92 12.96 -29.50
N HIS A 434 10.54 14.04 -29.98
CA HIS A 434 9.82 15.13 -30.65
C HIS A 434 9.09 14.63 -31.87
N PRO A 435 7.87 15.16 -32.18
CA PRO A 435 7.11 14.79 -33.37
C PRO A 435 7.78 15.13 -34.68
N ASP A 436 8.88 15.89 -34.64
CA ASP A 436 9.55 16.41 -35.83
C ASP A 436 10.73 15.56 -36.34
N GLU A 437 11.09 14.46 -35.68
CA GLU A 437 11.98 13.49 -36.29
C GLU A 437 11.23 12.78 -37.43
N LYS A 438 11.53 13.22 -38.64
CA LYS A 438 10.94 12.75 -39.90
C LYS A 438 10.85 11.22 -39.93
N ARG A 439 9.63 10.72 -39.95
CA ARG A 439 9.34 9.35 -40.35
C ARG A 439 10.07 9.04 -41.64
N GLY A 440 10.78 7.94 -41.68
CA GLY A 440 11.45 7.52 -42.91
C GLY A 440 10.43 7.34 -44.04
N PRO A 441 10.82 7.50 -45.29
CA PRO A 441 9.90 7.35 -46.41
C PRO A 441 9.37 5.92 -46.46
N GLY A 442 8.09 5.75 -46.12
CA GLY A 442 7.38 4.46 -46.13
C GLY A 442 6.34 4.24 -45.04
N ASP A 443 6.14 5.17 -44.06
CA ASP A 443 5.26 4.97 -42.92
C ASP A 443 3.92 5.76 -42.99
N ASP A 444 3.35 5.85 -44.21
CA ASP A 444 2.13 6.65 -44.49
C ASP A 444 0.81 5.92 -44.19
N THR A 445 0.76 4.93 -43.31
CA THR A 445 -0.43 4.08 -43.13
C THR A 445 -1.27 4.29 -41.86
N LEU A 446 -1.03 5.34 -41.09
CA LEU A 446 -1.96 5.72 -40.02
C LEU A 446 -2.32 7.21 -40.14
N PRO A 447 -3.60 7.56 -40.38
CA PRO A 447 -4.00 8.96 -40.44
C PRO A 447 -3.94 9.57 -39.01
N ASP A 448 -3.47 10.83 -38.96
CA ASP A 448 -3.46 11.68 -37.76
C ASP A 448 -4.89 11.91 -37.24
N MET A 449 -5.39 10.95 -36.50
CA MET A 449 -6.72 11.08 -35.85
C MET A 449 -6.70 11.97 -34.61
N VAL A 450 -5.53 12.37 -34.09
CA VAL A 450 -5.39 13.19 -32.89
C VAL A 450 -5.36 14.69 -33.20
N GLU A 451 -4.78 15.13 -34.31
CA GLU A 451 -4.75 16.55 -34.67
C GLU A 451 -6.13 17.12 -35.01
N THR A 452 -7.03 16.29 -35.55
CA THR A 452 -8.39 16.73 -35.92
C THR A 452 -9.29 16.98 -34.71
N ALA A 453 -9.03 16.35 -33.59
CA ALA A 453 -9.82 16.54 -32.37
C ALA A 453 -9.41 17.81 -31.58
N THR A 454 -8.14 18.22 -31.69
CA THR A 454 -7.62 19.40 -30.99
C THR A 454 -7.90 20.71 -31.78
N GLN A 455 -7.94 20.66 -33.09
CA GLN A 455 -8.24 21.83 -33.91
C GLN A 455 -9.73 22.19 -33.98
N GLN A 456 -10.66 21.29 -33.59
CA GLN A 456 -12.09 21.62 -33.51
C GLN A 456 -12.49 22.28 -32.20
N ALA A 457 -11.61 22.38 -31.19
CA ALA A 457 -11.89 23.01 -29.89
C ALA A 457 -11.62 24.54 -29.87
N ASP A 458 -10.84 25.10 -30.79
CA ASP A 458 -10.33 26.47 -30.75
C ASP A 458 -10.86 27.43 -31.85
N ALA A 459 -11.96 27.13 -32.52
CA ALA A 459 -12.56 28.06 -33.47
C ALA A 459 -13.61 28.96 -32.78
N PRO A 460 -13.40 30.29 -32.69
CA PRO A 460 -14.40 31.18 -32.16
C PRO A 460 -15.50 31.36 -33.20
N LYS A 461 -16.76 31.03 -32.81
CA LYS A 461 -17.94 31.42 -33.61
C LYS A 461 -18.29 32.85 -33.31
N GLU A 462 -17.99 33.76 -34.23
CA GLU A 462 -18.58 35.09 -34.30
C GLU A 462 -20.05 35.04 -34.74
N GLY A 463 -20.87 35.75 -33.99
CA GLY A 463 -22.00 36.54 -34.44
C GLY A 463 -23.28 35.85 -34.86
N ALA A 464 -24.25 35.80 -33.99
CA ALA A 464 -25.67 36.10 -34.35
C ALA A 464 -26.48 36.51 -33.12
N SER A 465 -26.99 37.71 -33.17
CA SER A 465 -27.93 38.33 -32.23
C SER A 465 -29.31 37.68 -32.29
N GLY A 466 -29.93 37.40 -31.16
CA GLY A 466 -31.32 36.96 -31.09
C GLY A 466 -31.79 36.61 -29.68
N LYS A 467 -32.80 37.23 -29.26
CA LYS A 467 -33.58 37.38 -28.03
C LYS A 467 -33.67 36.20 -27.04
N PRO A 468 -33.97 36.48 -25.73
CA PRO A 468 -33.84 35.53 -24.65
C PRO A 468 -35.02 34.52 -24.60
N GLY A 469 -34.67 33.24 -24.58
CA GLY A 469 -35.60 32.15 -24.35
C GLY A 469 -35.00 31.07 -23.48
N LYS A 470 -35.71 30.74 -22.46
CA LYS A 470 -35.63 29.64 -21.46
C LYS A 470 -34.39 28.74 -21.50
N GLU A 471 -33.67 28.71 -20.38
CA GLU A 471 -32.59 27.78 -20.10
C GLU A 471 -32.93 26.33 -20.38
N PRO A 472 -32.16 25.61 -21.20
CA PRO A 472 -32.25 24.17 -21.26
C PRO A 472 -31.33 23.55 -20.20
N LYS A 473 -31.82 22.54 -19.49
CA LYS A 473 -31.11 21.71 -18.53
C LYS A 473 -29.78 21.25 -19.14
N LYS A 474 -28.67 21.64 -18.50
CA LYS A 474 -27.32 21.18 -18.85
C LYS A 474 -27.25 19.67 -18.78
N LYS A 475 -27.02 19.00 -19.88
CA LYS A 475 -26.47 17.66 -19.96
C LYS A 475 -25.05 17.75 -19.43
N GLN A 476 -24.73 16.97 -18.43
CA GLN A 476 -23.34 16.78 -17.97
C GLN A 476 -22.51 16.18 -19.10
N VAL A 477 -21.73 17.01 -19.72
CA VAL A 477 -20.56 16.57 -20.50
C VAL A 477 -19.48 16.26 -19.49
N PHE A 478 -18.88 15.08 -19.58
CA PHE A 478 -17.69 14.76 -18.80
C PHE A 478 -16.57 15.72 -19.23
N GLU A 479 -16.43 16.83 -18.52
CA GLU A 479 -15.21 17.63 -18.55
C GLU A 479 -14.11 16.80 -17.88
N THR A 480 -13.06 16.52 -18.59
CA THR A 480 -11.77 16.18 -18.01
C THR A 480 -11.34 17.38 -17.17
N VAL A 481 -11.60 17.28 -15.85
CA VAL A 481 -11.24 18.32 -14.91
C VAL A 481 -9.72 18.30 -14.80
N ALA A 482 -9.08 19.29 -15.41
CA ALA A 482 -7.72 19.64 -15.06
C ALA A 482 -7.67 19.88 -13.52
N PRO A 483 -6.64 19.40 -12.80
CA PRO A 483 -6.56 19.57 -11.37
C PRO A 483 -6.63 21.06 -11.03
N SER A 484 -7.52 21.42 -10.12
CA SER A 484 -7.75 22.81 -9.71
C SER A 484 -6.47 23.43 -9.19
N SER A 485 -6.00 24.44 -9.88
CA SER A 485 -4.84 25.26 -9.58
C SER A 485 -5.06 26.12 -8.33
N SER A 486 -4.84 25.62 -7.11
CA SER A 486 -4.71 26.52 -5.96
C SER A 486 -4.13 25.92 -4.68
N GLY A 487 -3.17 25.03 -4.78
CA GLY A 487 -2.53 24.53 -3.57
C GLY A 487 -1.04 24.30 -3.77
N ARG A 488 -0.21 25.28 -3.43
CA ARG A 488 1.22 25.02 -3.21
C ARG A 488 1.33 23.99 -2.12
N ALA A 489 2.14 22.95 -2.35
CA ALA A 489 2.45 21.99 -1.31
C ALA A 489 3.14 22.69 -0.14
N ALA A 490 2.80 22.30 1.07
CA ALA A 490 3.43 22.82 2.27
C ALA A 490 4.75 22.08 2.53
N ILE A 491 5.78 22.83 2.91
CA ILE A 491 7.08 22.28 3.30
C ILE A 491 7.34 22.58 4.77
N ALA A 492 7.66 21.54 5.52
CA ALA A 492 8.21 21.67 6.87
C ALA A 492 9.60 21.04 6.93
N ILE A 493 10.53 21.69 7.64
CA ILE A 493 11.93 21.24 7.68
C ILE A 493 12.27 20.85 9.11
N ALA A 494 12.85 19.66 9.28
CA ALA A 494 13.52 19.25 10.50
C ALA A 494 15.04 19.39 10.30
N GLN A 495 15.70 20.06 11.22
CA GLN A 495 17.16 20.27 11.24
C GLN A 495 17.69 20.13 12.64
N LYS A 496 18.88 19.58 12.78
CA LYS A 496 19.58 19.55 14.07
C LYS A 496 20.29 20.89 14.28
N PRO A 497 20.00 21.62 15.37
CA PRO A 497 20.66 22.90 15.65
C PRO A 497 22.17 22.72 15.69
N GLY A 498 22.89 23.58 14.95
CA GLY A 498 24.36 23.58 14.91
C GLY A 498 25.01 22.46 14.08
N TYR A 499 24.24 21.63 13.38
CA TYR A 499 24.77 20.65 12.46
C TYR A 499 25.27 21.31 11.18
N ILE A 500 26.53 21.04 10.83
CA ILE A 500 27.18 21.49 9.59
C ILE A 500 27.30 20.27 8.68
N ALA A 501 26.65 20.35 7.52
CA ALA A 501 26.65 19.25 6.56
C ALA A 501 28.04 19.00 5.97
N GLY A 502 28.45 17.76 5.93
CA GLY A 502 29.64 17.28 5.24
C GLY A 502 29.41 17.12 3.73
N PRO A 503 30.48 16.86 2.98
CA PRO A 503 30.42 16.74 1.51
C PRO A 503 29.61 15.52 1.01
N ASP A 504 29.49 14.47 1.81
CA ASP A 504 28.77 13.24 1.49
C ASP A 504 27.41 13.17 2.23
N ASP A 505 26.99 14.26 2.90
CA ASP A 505 25.70 14.33 3.55
C ASP A 505 24.60 14.71 2.56
N VAL A 506 23.35 14.38 2.90
CA VAL A 506 22.19 14.57 2.02
C VAL A 506 21.02 15.19 2.77
N ASP A 507 20.19 15.93 2.05
CA ASP A 507 18.85 16.29 2.50
C ASP A 507 17.88 15.17 2.12
N LEU A 508 17.14 14.67 3.10
CA LEU A 508 16.08 13.68 2.91
C LEU A 508 14.77 14.42 2.63
N ASN A 509 14.23 14.25 1.44
CA ASN A 509 12.97 14.86 1.04
C ASN A 509 11.86 13.81 1.14
N MET A 510 11.00 13.95 2.14
CA MET A 510 9.84 13.05 2.34
C MET A 510 8.61 13.65 1.67
N VAL A 511 8.01 12.90 0.75
CA VAL A 511 6.79 13.30 0.05
C VAL A 511 5.62 12.57 0.66
N VAL A 512 4.64 13.33 1.14
CA VAL A 512 3.41 12.84 1.76
C VAL A 512 2.25 13.24 0.86
N ARG A 513 1.44 12.28 0.45
CA ARG A 513 0.29 12.50 -0.43
C ARG A 513 -0.96 11.94 0.20
N ASP A 514 -2.10 12.57 -0.02
CA ASP A 514 -3.39 11.94 0.25
C ASP A 514 -3.49 10.63 -0.53
N ARG A 515 -4.13 9.63 0.04
CA ARG A 515 -4.45 8.41 -0.73
C ARG A 515 -5.37 8.78 -1.90
N PRO A 516 -5.31 8.02 -3.01
CA PRO A 516 -6.12 8.31 -4.20
C PRO A 516 -7.61 8.50 -3.86
N GLY A 517 -8.19 9.54 -4.46
CA GLY A 517 -9.62 9.86 -4.33
C GLY A 517 -10.06 10.50 -3.02
N GLY A 518 -9.21 10.75 -2.05
CA GLY A 518 -9.67 11.31 -0.78
C GLY A 518 -8.79 12.38 -0.17
N PRO A 519 -9.01 12.82 1.08
CA PRO A 519 -10.20 12.63 1.89
C PRO A 519 -11.43 13.39 1.37
N PRO A 520 -12.68 13.00 1.69
CA PRO A 520 -13.09 11.93 2.59
C PRO A 520 -13.05 10.53 1.96
N TYR A 521 -13.07 9.49 2.82
CA TYR A 521 -13.07 8.09 2.41
C TYR A 521 -14.30 7.37 2.93
N VAL A 522 -14.73 6.33 2.21
CA VAL A 522 -15.75 5.37 2.67
C VAL A 522 -15.21 3.96 2.53
N LEU A 523 -15.22 3.21 3.62
CA LEU A 523 -15.02 1.77 3.62
C LEU A 523 -16.40 1.11 3.60
N LEU A 524 -16.70 0.36 2.53
CA LEU A 524 -17.98 -0.33 2.33
C LEU A 524 -17.78 -1.83 2.47
N GLY A 525 -18.75 -2.50 3.11
CA GLY A 525 -18.77 -3.96 3.20
C GLY A 525 -20.15 -4.49 3.50
N GLY A 526 -20.34 -5.79 3.32
CA GLY A 526 -21.57 -6.48 3.66
C GLY A 526 -21.36 -7.49 4.79
N ASN A 527 -22.41 -7.73 5.55
CA ASN A 527 -22.42 -8.78 6.56
C ASN A 527 -23.70 -9.62 6.41
N ILE A 528 -23.53 -10.93 6.28
CA ILE A 528 -24.62 -11.89 6.20
C ILE A 528 -24.38 -12.96 7.27
N ILE A 529 -25.39 -13.19 8.08
CA ILE A 529 -25.46 -14.28 9.03
C ILE A 529 -26.76 -15.02 8.74
N ALA A 530 -26.66 -16.27 8.35
CA ALA A 530 -27.80 -17.13 8.08
C ALA A 530 -27.64 -18.46 8.82
N GLN A 531 -28.73 -18.89 9.47
CA GLN A 531 -28.80 -20.17 10.18
C GLN A 531 -30.09 -20.90 9.77
N SER A 532 -30.02 -22.20 9.58
CA SER A 532 -31.22 -23.01 9.33
C SER A 532 -32.16 -22.98 10.54
N GLY A 533 -33.46 -22.73 10.32
CA GLY A 533 -34.46 -22.62 11.40
C GLY A 533 -34.24 -21.45 12.35
N GLY A 534 -33.39 -20.50 12.01
CA GLY A 534 -33.07 -19.32 12.80
C GLY A 534 -33.39 -18.02 12.08
N THR A 535 -32.99 -16.91 12.67
CA THR A 535 -33.15 -15.58 12.11
C THR A 535 -31.96 -15.23 11.23
N SER A 536 -32.16 -14.98 9.94
CA SER A 536 -31.11 -14.45 9.06
C SER A 536 -30.94 -12.94 9.29
N ARG A 537 -29.70 -12.47 9.29
CA ARG A 537 -29.32 -11.07 9.41
C ARG A 537 -28.48 -10.68 8.19
N VAL A 538 -28.93 -9.68 7.48
CA VAL A 538 -28.20 -9.10 6.36
C VAL A 538 -28.04 -7.61 6.65
N SER A 539 -26.84 -7.09 6.46
CA SER A 539 -26.58 -5.65 6.53
C SER A 539 -25.56 -5.21 5.50
N LEU A 540 -25.74 -3.98 5.05
CA LEU A 540 -24.73 -3.19 4.35
C LEU A 540 -24.11 -2.27 5.39
N ASP A 541 -22.79 -2.35 5.51
CA ASP A 541 -22.02 -1.60 6.49
C ASP A 541 -21.09 -0.61 5.79
N ALA A 542 -20.96 0.59 6.34
CA ALA A 542 -20.08 1.62 5.82
C ALA A 542 -19.38 2.37 6.97
N ILE A 543 -18.14 2.75 6.76
CA ILE A 543 -17.39 3.66 7.62
C ILE A 543 -16.97 4.85 6.77
N PHE A 544 -17.63 5.99 6.98
CA PHE A 544 -17.21 7.27 6.40
C PHE A 544 -16.13 7.88 7.30
N THR A 545 -15.05 8.40 6.71
CA THR A 545 -13.95 9.02 7.43
C THR A 545 -13.48 10.29 6.73
N GLN A 546 -13.55 11.42 7.44
CA GLN A 546 -12.92 12.69 7.07
C GLN A 546 -11.68 12.87 7.94
N GLN A 547 -10.51 12.90 7.33
CA GLN A 547 -9.22 12.96 8.02
C GLN A 547 -8.73 14.40 8.20
N ASP A 548 -7.83 14.60 9.19
CA ASP A 548 -7.22 15.89 9.57
C ASP A 548 -8.24 17.02 9.82
N LEU A 549 -9.36 16.65 10.41
CA LEU A 549 -10.42 17.59 10.75
C LEU A 549 -10.03 18.37 12.02
N GLY A 550 -9.55 19.60 11.83
CA GLY A 550 -9.08 20.47 12.92
C GLY A 550 -7.58 20.35 13.16
N THR A 551 -7.09 19.26 13.72
CA THR A 551 -5.67 19.01 14.01
C THR A 551 -5.13 17.79 13.28
N TYR A 552 -3.81 17.66 13.18
CA TYR A 552 -3.15 16.49 12.60
C TYR A 552 -3.55 15.21 13.36
N LYS A 553 -3.84 14.13 12.64
CA LYS A 553 -4.36 12.86 13.17
C LYS A 553 -5.75 12.94 13.83
N SER A 554 -6.47 14.04 13.74
CA SER A 554 -7.89 14.11 14.12
C SER A 554 -8.79 13.69 12.98
N GLU A 555 -9.93 13.04 13.27
CA GLU A 555 -10.84 12.58 12.24
C GLU A 555 -12.30 12.67 12.65
N GLY A 556 -13.16 13.06 11.72
CA GLY A 556 -14.59 12.80 11.79
C GLY A 556 -14.88 11.43 11.20
N ARG A 557 -15.57 10.59 11.94
CA ARG A 557 -15.91 9.22 11.54
C ARG A 557 -17.40 8.98 11.71
N MET A 558 -18.02 8.29 10.77
CA MET A 558 -19.39 7.86 10.89
C MET A 558 -19.49 6.39 10.50
N LEU A 559 -19.84 5.55 11.48
CA LEU A 559 -20.18 4.17 11.23
C LEU A 559 -21.64 4.08 10.91
N MET A 560 -21.96 3.46 9.77
CA MET A 560 -23.30 3.24 9.27
C MET A 560 -23.52 1.75 9.06
N ARG A 561 -24.68 1.27 9.48
CA ARG A 561 -25.16 -0.08 9.18
C ARG A 561 -26.61 0.02 8.77
N VAL A 562 -27.00 -0.60 7.68
CA VAL A 562 -28.36 -0.61 7.17
C VAL A 562 -28.78 -2.04 6.89
N GLY A 563 -29.87 -2.47 7.50
CA GLY A 563 -30.40 -3.82 7.38
C GLY A 563 -31.31 -4.16 8.55
N ARG A 564 -31.32 -5.43 8.96
CA ARG A 564 -32.07 -5.84 10.17
C ARG A 564 -31.56 -5.09 11.42
N VAL A 565 -30.28 -4.83 11.49
CA VAL A 565 -29.68 -3.86 12.41
C VAL A 565 -29.42 -2.59 11.63
N THR A 566 -30.01 -1.48 12.07
CA THR A 566 -29.73 -0.14 11.54
C THR A 566 -29.00 0.65 12.62
N GLN A 567 -27.84 1.20 12.26
CA GLN A 567 -26.98 1.90 13.20
C GLN A 567 -26.30 3.09 12.54
N PHE A 568 -26.25 4.23 13.25
CA PHE A 568 -25.48 5.42 12.88
C PHE A 568 -24.74 5.90 14.11
N VAL A 569 -23.39 5.95 14.00
CA VAL A 569 -22.52 6.38 15.09
C VAL A 569 -21.52 7.40 14.55
N PRO A 570 -21.86 8.68 14.45
CA PRO A 570 -20.89 9.73 14.22
C PRO A 570 -20.01 9.94 15.45
N GLU A 571 -18.72 10.02 15.24
CA GLU A 571 -17.69 10.27 16.25
C GLU A 571 -16.71 11.33 15.72
N TYR A 572 -16.37 12.31 16.54
CA TYR A 572 -15.26 13.20 16.28
C TYR A 572 -14.08 12.83 17.16
N TYR A 573 -13.07 12.21 16.59
CA TYR A 573 -11.84 11.80 17.28
C TYR A 573 -10.84 12.95 17.22
N TRP A 574 -10.78 13.75 18.27
CA TRP A 574 -9.93 14.93 18.33
C TRP A 574 -8.63 14.65 19.08
N ARG A 575 -7.50 14.92 18.43
CA ARG A 575 -6.17 14.89 19.03
C ARG A 575 -5.64 16.33 19.14
N PRO A 576 -5.79 16.98 20.31
CA PRO A 576 -5.46 18.39 20.46
C PRO A 576 -3.97 18.71 20.25
N TYR A 577 -3.10 17.72 20.51
CA TYR A 577 -1.67 17.79 20.30
C TYR A 577 -1.21 16.48 19.67
N ASP A 578 -0.03 16.48 19.04
CA ASP A 578 0.53 15.23 18.45
C ASP A 578 1.00 14.23 19.55
N LYS A 579 0.23 14.11 20.60
CA LYS A 579 0.41 13.15 21.69
C LYS A 579 -0.66 12.05 21.57
N ASN A 580 -0.40 10.95 22.22
CA ASN A 580 -1.27 9.77 22.18
C ASN A 580 -2.65 9.98 22.83
N PHE A 581 -2.93 11.18 23.36
CA PHE A 581 -4.19 11.54 24.02
C PHE A 581 -5.25 12.01 23.00
N PHE A 582 -6.51 11.65 23.25
CA PHE A 582 -7.64 12.09 22.43
C PHE A 582 -8.90 12.33 23.26
N ILE A 583 -9.82 13.08 22.65
CA ILE A 583 -11.18 13.30 23.13
C ILE A 583 -12.13 12.90 21.99
N ALA A 584 -13.12 12.06 22.27
CA ALA A 584 -14.00 11.53 21.23
C ALA A 584 -15.50 11.66 21.63
N PRO A 585 -16.13 12.82 21.42
CA PRO A 585 -17.59 12.93 21.47
C PRO A 585 -18.22 12.09 20.36
N ARG A 586 -19.33 11.42 20.69
CA ARG A 586 -20.07 10.58 19.76
C ARG A 586 -21.57 10.66 19.98
N LEU A 587 -22.31 10.45 18.90
CA LEU A 587 -23.74 10.18 18.95
C LEU A 587 -24.00 8.73 18.54
N GLN A 588 -25.14 8.20 18.93
CA GLN A 588 -25.56 6.85 18.60
C GLN A 588 -27.05 6.82 18.30
N LEU A 589 -27.40 6.30 17.14
CA LEU A 589 -28.74 5.88 16.78
C LEU A 589 -28.67 4.39 16.43
N TYR A 590 -29.47 3.58 17.11
CA TYR A 590 -29.48 2.14 16.92
C TYR A 590 -30.94 1.65 16.87
N ARG A 591 -31.24 0.73 15.94
CA ARG A 591 -32.51 0.07 15.79
C ARG A 591 -32.30 -1.37 15.38
N THR A 592 -32.97 -2.30 16.06
CA THR A 592 -32.97 -3.72 15.69
C THR A 592 -34.27 -4.39 16.11
N LEU A 593 -34.54 -5.55 15.52
CA LEU A 593 -35.55 -6.50 15.98
C LEU A 593 -34.83 -7.63 16.69
N GLU A 594 -35.10 -7.74 18.00
CA GLU A 594 -34.52 -8.76 18.87
C GLU A 594 -35.50 -9.91 19.04
N PRO A 595 -35.10 -11.15 18.71
CA PRO A 595 -35.96 -12.32 18.95
C PRO A 595 -35.98 -12.67 20.45
N ILE A 596 -37.14 -13.08 20.95
CA ILE A 596 -37.29 -13.72 22.26
C ILE A 596 -37.59 -15.19 22.00
N TRP A 597 -36.86 -16.02 22.68
CA TRP A 597 -36.90 -17.47 22.51
C TRP A 597 -37.37 -18.16 23.77
N GLU A 598 -38.22 -19.19 23.61
CA GLU A 598 -38.61 -20.13 24.64
C GLU A 598 -38.50 -21.54 24.02
N ASP A 599 -37.80 -22.45 24.71
CA ASP A 599 -37.59 -23.83 24.26
C ASP A 599 -37.26 -23.98 22.75
N GLN A 600 -36.25 -23.22 22.29
CA GLN A 600 -35.79 -23.17 20.90
C GLN A 600 -36.80 -22.60 19.86
N ARG A 601 -37.95 -22.13 20.30
CA ARG A 601 -38.97 -21.52 19.47
C ARG A 601 -38.93 -20.01 19.66
N LYS A 602 -38.92 -19.29 18.56
CA LYS A 602 -39.07 -17.84 18.59
C LYS A 602 -40.54 -17.51 18.89
N VAL A 603 -40.82 -17.00 20.07
CA VAL A 603 -42.19 -16.64 20.56
C VAL A 603 -42.57 -15.22 20.17
N SER A 604 -41.58 -14.31 20.18
CA SER A 604 -41.82 -12.89 19.84
C SER A 604 -40.60 -12.23 19.21
N GLU A 605 -40.82 -11.04 18.67
CA GLU A 605 -39.76 -10.10 18.30
C GLU A 605 -40.03 -8.75 18.97
N ARG A 606 -39.01 -8.16 19.59
CA ARG A 606 -39.08 -6.86 20.19
C ARG A 606 -38.26 -5.83 19.43
N LEU A 607 -38.88 -4.69 19.19
CA LEU A 607 -38.19 -3.56 18.56
C LEU A 607 -37.35 -2.84 19.62
N THR A 608 -36.03 -2.88 19.48
CA THR A 608 -35.09 -2.09 20.25
C THR A 608 -34.70 -0.86 19.47
N GLN A 609 -34.91 0.32 20.06
CA GLN A 609 -34.41 1.59 19.55
C GLN A 609 -33.64 2.30 20.64
N THR A 610 -32.44 2.76 20.30
CA THR A 610 -31.58 3.51 21.21
C THR A 610 -31.09 4.77 20.53
N ALA A 611 -31.29 5.92 21.17
CA ALA A 611 -30.79 7.21 20.72
C ALA A 611 -30.05 7.90 21.87
N GLY A 612 -28.89 8.45 21.61
CA GLY A 612 -28.13 9.11 22.67
C GLY A 612 -26.74 9.57 22.22
N GLY A 613 -25.95 9.89 23.20
CA GLY A 613 -24.58 10.33 22.95
C GLY A 613 -23.67 10.08 24.15
N GLY A 614 -22.41 10.36 23.95
CA GLY A 614 -21.38 10.19 24.97
C GLY A 614 -20.10 10.90 24.58
N ILE A 615 -19.17 10.91 25.52
CA ILE A 615 -17.84 11.44 25.33
C ILE A 615 -16.85 10.47 25.93
N ASP A 616 -15.83 10.14 25.17
CA ASP A 616 -14.71 9.32 25.63
C ASP A 616 -13.44 10.20 25.68
N PHE A 617 -12.65 10.02 26.73
CA PHE A 617 -11.28 10.51 26.87
C PHE A 617 -10.37 9.29 26.80
N GLY A 618 -9.26 9.40 26.11
CA GLY A 618 -8.42 8.22 25.98
C GLY A 618 -7.01 8.52 25.51
N PHE A 619 -6.23 7.46 25.44
CA PHE A 619 -4.88 7.51 24.91
C PHE A 619 -4.51 6.18 24.26
N SER A 620 -3.66 6.27 23.25
CA SER A 620 -3.06 5.11 22.57
C SER A 620 -1.65 4.92 23.11
N GLN A 621 -1.40 3.83 23.80
CA GLN A 621 -0.08 3.51 24.37
C GLN A 621 0.88 2.98 23.29
N SER A 622 0.36 2.31 22.27
CA SER A 622 1.09 1.77 21.12
C SER A 622 0.20 1.67 19.89
N HIS A 623 0.72 1.21 18.77
CA HIS A 623 -0.07 0.92 17.55
C HIS A 623 -1.16 -0.14 17.79
N PHE A 624 -1.06 -0.90 18.87
CA PHE A 624 -1.92 -2.06 19.15
C PHE A 624 -2.93 -1.81 20.25
N THR A 625 -2.82 -0.70 20.99
CA THR A 625 -3.56 -0.49 22.24
C THR A 625 -4.29 0.83 22.28
N GLU A 626 -5.48 0.83 22.86
CA GLU A 626 -6.25 2.03 23.13
C GLU A 626 -6.95 1.91 24.49
N TRP A 627 -6.83 2.96 25.33
CA TRP A 627 -7.57 3.15 26.54
C TRP A 627 -8.65 4.18 26.33
N ARG A 628 -9.87 3.92 26.81
CA ARG A 628 -11.00 4.85 26.80
C ARG A 628 -11.64 4.93 28.19
N PHE A 629 -11.94 6.15 28.60
CA PHE A 629 -12.72 6.48 29.78
C PHE A 629 -13.91 7.29 29.30
N GLY A 630 -15.10 6.79 29.45
CA GLY A 630 -16.25 7.39 28.80
C GLY A 630 -17.50 7.48 29.67
N TYR A 631 -18.30 8.49 29.34
CA TYR A 631 -19.67 8.63 29.81
C TYR A 631 -20.60 8.56 28.61
N GLN A 632 -21.73 7.86 28.79
CA GLN A 632 -22.75 7.71 27.78
C GLN A 632 -24.14 7.86 28.41
N MET A 633 -25.02 8.60 27.75
CA MET A 633 -26.45 8.68 28.05
C MET A 633 -27.26 8.29 26.82
N THR A 634 -28.23 7.39 26.99
CA THR A 634 -29.10 6.91 25.93
C THR A 634 -30.53 6.90 26.36
N HIS A 635 -31.42 7.22 25.44
CA HIS A 635 -32.86 6.96 25.54
C HIS A 635 -33.14 5.64 24.84
N GLN A 636 -33.84 4.74 25.50
CA GLN A 636 -34.13 3.40 25.02
C GLN A 636 -35.60 3.13 24.92
N LEU A 637 -36.02 2.51 23.84
CA LEU A 637 -37.31 1.92 23.60
C LEU A 637 -37.14 0.44 23.36
N TRP A 638 -37.90 -0.39 24.05
CA TRP A 638 -37.94 -1.84 23.88
C TRP A 638 -39.36 -2.32 23.97
N ASN A 639 -40.02 -2.50 22.83
CA ASN A 639 -41.44 -2.73 22.74
C ASN A 639 -41.71 -4.02 21.96
N LEU A 640 -42.78 -4.73 22.31
CA LEU A 640 -43.26 -5.87 21.54
C LEU A 640 -43.57 -5.43 20.08
N SER A 641 -43.01 -6.12 19.11
CA SER A 641 -43.23 -5.89 17.67
C SER A 641 -44.12 -6.95 17.03
N THR A 642 -43.83 -8.21 17.30
CA THR A 642 -44.59 -9.36 16.79
C THR A 642 -44.58 -10.51 17.77
N GLY A 643 -45.64 -11.36 17.74
CA GLY A 643 -45.75 -12.50 18.63
C GLY A 643 -46.31 -12.14 20.03
N THR A 644 -46.08 -12.99 21.01
CA THR A 644 -46.52 -12.77 22.37
C THR A 644 -45.42 -13.20 23.34
N ASP A 645 -45.14 -12.38 24.34
CA ASP A 645 -44.27 -12.69 25.47
C ASP A 645 -44.79 -11.97 26.72
N SER A 646 -44.25 -12.27 27.88
CA SER A 646 -44.64 -11.69 29.18
C SER A 646 -43.77 -10.50 29.59
N GLU A 647 -42.77 -10.12 28.80
CA GLU A 647 -41.84 -9.07 29.16
C GLU A 647 -42.51 -7.67 29.02
N PRO A 648 -42.30 -6.75 29.96
CA PRO A 648 -42.88 -5.41 29.89
C PRO A 648 -42.21 -4.57 28.83
N ASP A 649 -42.99 -3.66 28.22
CA ASP A 649 -42.42 -2.63 27.38
C ASP A 649 -41.60 -1.63 28.21
N ILE A 650 -40.46 -1.24 27.70
CA ILE A 650 -39.51 -0.32 28.37
C ILE A 650 -39.30 0.92 27.53
N ARG A 651 -39.43 2.08 28.17
CA ARG A 651 -39.14 3.39 27.55
C ARG A 651 -38.53 4.34 28.56
N GLY A 652 -37.31 4.78 28.33
CA GLY A 652 -36.68 5.78 29.18
C GLY A 652 -35.16 5.84 29.00
N ASN A 653 -34.52 6.51 29.92
CA ASN A 653 -33.07 6.81 29.82
C ASN A 653 -32.26 5.74 30.57
N SER A 654 -31.01 5.62 30.15
CA SER A 654 -29.97 4.90 30.86
C SER A 654 -28.64 5.65 30.74
N GLN A 655 -27.81 5.52 31.76
CA GLN A 655 -26.51 6.16 31.84
C GLN A 655 -25.44 5.11 32.14
N LEU A 656 -24.28 5.24 31.47
CA LEU A 656 -23.15 4.33 31.66
C LEU A 656 -21.85 5.16 31.75
N VAL A 657 -21.13 4.96 32.86
CA VAL A 657 -19.71 5.32 32.94
C VAL A 657 -18.90 4.07 32.67
N ARG A 658 -17.85 4.17 31.86
CA ARG A 658 -17.03 3.00 31.54
C ARG A 658 -15.55 3.36 31.38
N MET A 659 -14.71 2.40 31.68
CA MET A 659 -13.32 2.29 31.29
C MET A 659 -13.18 1.10 30.35
N GLN A 660 -12.46 1.27 29.26
CA GLN A 660 -12.21 0.21 28.28
C GLN A 660 -10.74 0.18 27.94
N TYR A 661 -10.18 -1.01 27.90
CA TYR A 661 -8.86 -1.32 27.36
C TYR A 661 -9.03 -2.25 26.17
N SER A 662 -8.42 -1.89 25.05
CA SER A 662 -8.43 -2.71 23.85
C SER A 662 -7.00 -2.92 23.34
N PHE A 663 -6.69 -4.15 23.01
CA PHE A 663 -5.42 -4.59 22.42
C PHE A 663 -5.68 -5.43 21.18
N ASN A 664 -5.02 -5.11 20.08
CA ASN A 664 -5.12 -5.88 18.85
C ASN A 664 -3.72 -6.13 18.27
N GLY A 665 -3.11 -7.26 18.63
CA GLY A 665 -1.80 -7.72 18.14
C GLY A 665 -1.89 -8.84 17.09
N GLN A 666 -3.07 -9.05 16.47
CA GLN A 666 -3.25 -10.05 15.42
C GLN A 666 -2.44 -9.70 14.18
N ASP A 667 -2.09 -10.69 13.36
CA ASP A 667 -1.35 -10.51 12.12
C ASP A 667 -2.24 -10.18 10.91
N ARG A 668 -3.56 -10.50 10.98
CA ARG A 668 -4.53 -10.34 9.88
C ARG A 668 -5.91 -9.98 10.40
N ALA A 669 -6.73 -9.37 9.52
CA ALA A 669 -8.10 -8.98 9.84
C ALA A 669 -9.12 -10.12 9.69
N MET A 670 -8.97 -10.99 8.68
CA MET A 670 -9.97 -12.03 8.34
C MET A 670 -9.77 -13.30 9.14
N VAL A 671 -8.74 -14.06 8.84
CA VAL A 671 -8.38 -15.30 9.53
C VAL A 671 -6.98 -15.15 10.12
N PRO A 672 -6.86 -14.69 11.37
CA PRO A 672 -5.58 -14.54 12.03
C PRO A 672 -4.87 -15.88 12.19
N ARG A 673 -3.56 -15.88 12.01
CA ARG A 673 -2.72 -17.04 12.25
C ARG A 673 -1.88 -16.89 13.53
N HIS A 674 -1.56 -15.65 13.87
CA HIS A 674 -0.71 -15.35 15.00
C HIS A 674 -1.17 -14.10 15.73
N GLY A 675 -0.97 -14.08 17.04
CA GLY A 675 -1.17 -12.90 17.86
C GLY A 675 -2.35 -13.00 18.82
N LEU A 676 -2.45 -12.00 19.67
CA LEU A 676 -3.47 -11.87 20.72
C LEU A 676 -4.36 -10.66 20.40
N ARG A 677 -5.65 -10.80 20.63
CA ARG A 677 -6.59 -9.70 20.77
C ARG A 677 -7.25 -9.79 22.14
N ALA A 678 -7.43 -8.65 22.79
CA ALA A 678 -8.12 -8.56 24.07
C ALA A 678 -8.90 -7.25 24.17
N ASP A 679 -10.14 -7.33 24.62
CA ASP A 679 -10.98 -6.20 24.97
C ASP A 679 -11.49 -6.40 26.39
N VAL A 680 -11.29 -5.42 27.26
CA VAL A 680 -11.78 -5.44 28.65
C VAL A 680 -12.48 -4.12 28.92
N SER A 681 -13.71 -4.20 29.41
CA SER A 681 -14.46 -3.03 29.82
C SER A 681 -15.00 -3.21 31.26
N ALA A 682 -14.88 -2.14 32.02
CA ALA A 682 -15.46 -2.03 33.35
C ALA A 682 -16.32 -0.78 33.41
N GLY A 683 -17.56 -0.91 33.78
CA GLY A 683 -18.52 0.18 33.83
C GLY A 683 -19.53 0.07 34.96
N TYR A 684 -20.32 1.12 35.08
CA TYR A 684 -21.42 1.17 36.02
C TYR A 684 -22.65 1.75 35.32
N LEU A 685 -23.69 0.95 35.24
CA LEU A 685 -24.99 1.29 34.66
C LEU A 685 -25.86 1.88 35.77
N PHE A 686 -26.38 3.08 35.56
CA PHE A 686 -27.17 3.81 36.56
C PHE A 686 -28.25 4.69 35.91
N ASN A 687 -29.18 5.16 36.73
CA ASN A 687 -30.35 5.89 36.26
C ASN A 687 -31.05 5.20 35.07
N THR A 688 -31.17 3.86 35.18
CA THR A 688 -31.67 3.01 34.12
C THR A 688 -33.14 2.77 34.35
N VAL A 689 -33.93 3.09 33.33
CA VAL A 689 -35.39 2.91 33.37
C VAL A 689 -35.78 1.46 33.63
N ASN A 690 -36.72 1.25 34.54
CA ASN A 690 -37.27 -0.06 34.93
C ASN A 690 -36.19 -1.13 35.25
N SER A 691 -35.01 -0.68 35.72
CA SER A 691 -33.90 -1.55 36.05
C SER A 691 -33.13 -1.06 37.27
N VAL A 692 -32.46 -1.95 37.95
CA VAL A 692 -31.54 -1.61 39.04
C VAL A 692 -30.20 -1.13 38.49
N ASN A 693 -29.54 -0.30 39.25
CA ASN A 693 -28.15 0.07 38.96
C ASN A 693 -27.24 -1.15 39.13
N ALA A 694 -26.31 -1.33 38.21
CA ALA A 694 -25.45 -2.51 38.24
C ALA A 694 -24.03 -2.21 37.74
N PRO A 695 -22.99 -2.84 38.29
CA PRO A 695 -21.70 -2.90 37.63
C PRO A 695 -21.87 -3.65 36.30
N ARG A 696 -21.09 -3.31 35.29
CA ARG A 696 -21.01 -4.02 34.00
C ARG A 696 -19.54 -4.26 33.68
N LEU A 697 -19.10 -5.48 33.90
CA LEU A 697 -17.77 -5.93 33.55
C LEU A 697 -17.90 -6.87 32.37
N GLU A 698 -17.05 -6.71 31.37
CA GLU A 698 -17.03 -7.55 30.18
C GLU A 698 -15.60 -7.71 29.71
N ALA A 699 -15.19 -8.92 29.38
CA ALA A 699 -13.88 -9.23 28.86
C ALA A 699 -14.01 -10.20 27.70
N SER A 700 -13.25 -9.98 26.66
CA SER A 700 -13.09 -10.92 25.54
C SER A 700 -11.64 -10.99 25.09
N GLY A 701 -11.20 -12.16 24.68
CA GLY A 701 -9.86 -12.38 24.16
C GLY A 701 -9.84 -13.51 23.14
N ALA A 702 -8.92 -13.42 22.20
CA ALA A 702 -8.65 -14.48 21.24
C ALA A 702 -7.15 -14.53 20.95
N TYR A 703 -6.56 -15.70 21.16
CA TYR A 703 -5.15 -15.98 20.89
C TYR A 703 -5.04 -16.93 19.71
N PHE A 704 -4.12 -16.66 18.79
CA PHE A 704 -3.85 -17.45 17.61
C PHE A 704 -2.39 -17.89 17.60
N HIS A 705 -2.16 -19.15 17.32
CA HIS A 705 -0.84 -19.75 17.25
C HIS A 705 -0.67 -20.52 15.95
N ASP A 706 0.30 -20.10 15.13
CA ASP A 706 0.64 -20.78 13.88
C ASP A 706 1.47 -22.04 14.20
N LEU A 707 0.93 -23.20 13.86
CA LEU A 707 1.59 -24.50 14.01
C LEU A 707 2.45 -24.87 12.80
N GLY A 708 2.54 -23.99 11.81
CA GLY A 708 3.22 -24.23 10.54
C GLY A 708 2.38 -25.04 9.54
N HIS A 709 2.87 -25.11 8.30
CA HIS A 709 2.23 -25.83 7.19
C HIS A 709 0.75 -25.45 6.95
N GLY A 710 0.38 -24.20 7.29
CA GLY A 710 -0.99 -23.71 7.13
C GLY A 710 -1.97 -24.15 8.22
N ASN A 711 -1.47 -24.66 9.34
CA ASN A 711 -2.27 -25.03 10.51
C ASN A 711 -2.23 -23.91 11.55
N THR A 712 -3.38 -23.57 12.12
CA THR A 712 -3.51 -22.57 13.18
C THR A 712 -4.39 -23.12 14.30
N LEU A 713 -3.94 -22.98 15.52
CA LEU A 713 -4.74 -23.21 16.73
C LEU A 713 -5.20 -21.86 17.27
N SER A 714 -6.46 -21.72 17.63
CA SER A 714 -6.96 -20.54 18.33
C SER A 714 -7.67 -20.91 19.62
N PHE A 715 -7.60 -20.00 20.57
CA PHE A 715 -8.32 -20.09 21.82
C PHE A 715 -8.98 -18.75 22.12
N SER A 716 -10.32 -18.75 22.22
CA SER A 716 -11.09 -17.55 22.53
C SER A 716 -11.81 -17.70 23.85
N LEU A 717 -11.87 -16.63 24.61
CA LEU A 717 -12.58 -16.52 25.87
C LEU A 717 -13.41 -15.24 25.88
N GLU A 718 -14.67 -15.35 26.25
CA GLU A 718 -15.55 -14.21 26.47
C GLU A 718 -16.24 -14.37 27.83
N GLY A 719 -16.52 -13.27 28.50
CA GLY A 719 -17.30 -13.31 29.73
C GLY A 719 -17.76 -11.93 30.19
N GLY A 720 -18.85 -11.90 30.91
CA GLY A 720 -19.38 -10.66 31.44
C GLY A 720 -20.16 -10.92 32.74
N THR A 721 -20.21 -9.91 33.59
CA THR A 721 -20.98 -9.95 34.84
C THR A 721 -21.59 -8.60 35.18
N MET A 722 -22.79 -8.62 35.73
CA MET A 722 -23.48 -7.46 36.32
C MET A 722 -23.65 -7.62 37.85
N GLY A 723 -22.81 -8.46 38.46
CA GLY A 723 -22.79 -8.65 39.91
C GLY A 723 -24.07 -9.27 40.47
N ASN A 724 -24.67 -10.21 39.74
CA ASN A 724 -25.88 -10.92 40.12
C ASN A 724 -27.07 -9.98 40.42
N ARG A 725 -27.24 -8.89 39.66
CA ARG A 725 -28.32 -7.91 39.81
C ARG A 725 -29.51 -8.23 38.93
N MET A 726 -30.72 -7.95 39.41
CA MET A 726 -31.97 -8.05 38.63
C MET A 726 -32.07 -6.91 37.60
N VAL A 727 -31.27 -7.01 36.56
CA VAL A 727 -31.23 -6.04 35.49
C VAL A 727 -32.30 -6.36 34.45
N ALA A 728 -33.02 -5.34 33.95
CA ALA A 728 -34.03 -5.51 32.93
C ALA A 728 -33.46 -6.09 31.62
N ASP A 729 -34.27 -6.84 30.90
CA ASP A 729 -33.87 -7.67 29.75
C ASP A 729 -33.08 -6.94 28.64
N PRO A 730 -33.44 -5.72 28.20
CA PRO A 730 -32.69 -5.03 27.14
C PRO A 730 -31.25 -4.65 27.54
N PHE A 731 -30.91 -4.71 28.83
CA PHE A 731 -29.56 -4.39 29.31
C PHE A 731 -28.71 -5.65 29.58
N ARG A 732 -29.32 -6.84 29.53
CA ARG A 732 -28.65 -8.13 29.78
C ARG A 732 -27.69 -8.48 28.65
N PHE A 733 -26.74 -9.34 28.96
CA PHE A 733 -25.91 -10.00 27.96
C PHE A 733 -26.72 -11.02 27.17
N THR A 734 -26.32 -11.26 25.92
CA THR A 734 -26.92 -12.29 25.07
C THR A 734 -25.88 -13.32 24.65
N LEU A 735 -26.29 -14.55 24.41
CA LEU A 735 -25.49 -15.65 23.91
C LEU A 735 -26.32 -16.46 22.89
N GLY A 736 -25.65 -17.10 21.94
CA GLY A 736 -26.25 -17.82 20.81
C GLY A 736 -25.94 -17.20 19.47
N GLY A 737 -25.78 -18.04 18.47
CA GLY A 737 -25.43 -17.65 17.10
C GLY A 737 -24.02 -18.02 16.67
N PRO A 738 -23.63 -17.72 15.43
CA PRO A 738 -22.36 -18.15 14.89
C PRO A 738 -21.17 -17.72 15.76
N LEU A 739 -20.31 -18.68 16.10
CA LEU A 739 -19.14 -18.53 16.96
C LEU A 739 -19.44 -18.07 18.41
N ARG A 740 -20.70 -18.15 18.82
CA ARG A 740 -21.15 -17.86 20.20
C ARG A 740 -22.26 -18.84 20.60
N LEU A 741 -21.97 -20.14 20.66
CA LEU A 741 -22.87 -21.29 20.64
C LEU A 741 -23.54 -21.40 19.27
N THR A 742 -22.76 -21.92 18.32
CA THR A 742 -23.10 -21.91 16.90
C THR A 742 -24.32 -22.77 16.54
N ALA A 743 -24.63 -23.83 17.32
CA ALA A 743 -25.80 -24.66 17.14
C ALA A 743 -27.08 -24.01 17.70
N SER A 744 -26.95 -22.96 18.51
CA SER A 744 -28.06 -22.20 19.07
C SER A 744 -28.48 -21.04 18.14
N ALA A 745 -29.72 -20.60 18.28
CA ALA A 745 -30.18 -19.46 17.48
C ALA A 745 -29.52 -18.14 17.94
N TYR A 746 -29.56 -17.13 17.09
CA TYR A 746 -28.98 -15.84 17.39
C TYR A 746 -29.70 -15.16 18.57
N ASP A 747 -28.92 -14.74 19.61
CA ASP A 747 -29.41 -14.14 20.85
C ASP A 747 -30.46 -15.00 21.58
N GLU A 748 -30.33 -16.34 21.51
CA GLU A 748 -31.28 -17.28 22.13
C GLU A 748 -31.29 -17.18 23.63
N TYR A 749 -30.15 -16.93 24.24
CA TYR A 749 -30.02 -16.89 25.71
C TYR A 749 -29.72 -15.46 26.17
N ARG A 750 -30.32 -15.06 27.32
CA ARG A 750 -30.17 -13.75 27.93
C ARG A 750 -29.91 -13.91 29.42
N GLY A 751 -28.94 -13.16 29.93
CA GLY A 751 -28.58 -13.24 31.35
C GLY A 751 -27.73 -12.06 31.82
N THR A 752 -27.45 -12.03 33.10
CA THR A 752 -26.65 -10.99 33.76
C THR A 752 -25.19 -11.38 33.91
N ASP A 753 -24.93 -12.69 33.81
CA ASP A 753 -23.58 -13.24 33.92
C ASP A 753 -23.40 -14.35 32.89
N TYR A 754 -22.27 -14.34 32.19
CA TYR A 754 -21.95 -15.37 31.23
C TYR A 754 -20.46 -15.61 31.09
N PHE A 755 -20.10 -16.77 30.59
CA PHE A 755 -18.82 -17.02 29.93
C PHE A 755 -18.98 -17.89 28.68
N LEU A 756 -18.02 -17.78 27.78
CA LEU A 756 -17.89 -18.61 26.60
C LEU A 756 -16.41 -18.93 26.38
N VAL A 757 -16.11 -20.21 26.20
CA VAL A 757 -14.77 -20.71 25.87
C VAL A 757 -14.85 -21.40 24.51
N ARG A 758 -13.91 -21.06 23.62
CA ARG A 758 -13.91 -21.59 22.26
C ARG A 758 -12.49 -21.89 21.77
N PRO A 759 -11.99 -23.12 21.94
CA PRO A 759 -10.87 -23.63 21.15
C PRO A 759 -11.30 -23.88 19.71
N ALA A 760 -10.44 -23.56 18.76
CA ALA A 760 -10.68 -23.84 17.34
C ALA A 760 -9.37 -24.19 16.63
N TYR A 761 -9.51 -25.01 15.60
CA TYR A 761 -8.43 -25.43 14.74
C TYR A 761 -8.75 -25.11 13.27
N PHE A 762 -7.78 -24.54 12.59
CA PHE A 762 -7.86 -24.15 11.19
C PHE A 762 -6.77 -24.87 10.41
N ARG A 763 -7.13 -25.47 9.30
CA ARG A 763 -6.19 -26.04 8.34
C ARG A 763 -6.40 -25.44 6.97
N ARG A 764 -5.39 -24.75 6.46
CA ARG A 764 -5.40 -24.28 5.08
C ARG A 764 -5.31 -25.46 4.14
N ILE A 765 -6.28 -25.59 3.22
CA ILE A 765 -6.37 -26.70 2.27
C ILE A 765 -6.10 -26.26 0.84
N ALA A 766 -6.31 -24.98 0.54
CA ALA A 766 -6.07 -24.42 -0.79
C ALA A 766 -5.76 -22.93 -0.71
N GLU A 767 -5.14 -22.40 -1.76
CA GLU A 767 -5.00 -20.99 -2.05
C GLU A 767 -5.92 -20.63 -3.21
N LEU A 768 -6.64 -19.52 -3.06
CA LEU A 768 -7.49 -19.01 -4.12
C LEU A 768 -6.65 -18.27 -5.15
N PRO A 769 -6.90 -18.47 -6.45
CA PRO A 769 -6.24 -17.65 -7.46
C PRO A 769 -6.72 -16.21 -7.35
N MET A 770 -5.81 -15.28 -7.57
CA MET A 770 -6.15 -13.87 -7.68
C MET A 770 -7.05 -13.59 -8.89
N PRO A 771 -8.07 -12.72 -8.78
CA PRO A 771 -8.44 -11.86 -7.63
C PRO A 771 -9.49 -12.46 -6.68
N LEU A 772 -9.72 -13.77 -6.68
CA LEU A 772 -10.83 -14.42 -5.96
C LEU A 772 -10.64 -14.48 -4.46
N GLY A 773 -9.42 -14.32 -3.96
CA GLY A 773 -9.16 -14.33 -2.52
C GLY A 773 -7.74 -14.75 -2.15
N GLN A 774 -7.57 -15.24 -0.92
CA GLN A 774 -6.26 -15.67 -0.42
C GLN A 774 -6.22 -17.16 -0.14
N SER A 775 -7.00 -17.65 0.83
CA SER A 775 -6.91 -19.04 1.29
C SER A 775 -8.27 -19.64 1.63
N ILE A 776 -8.36 -20.96 1.50
CA ILE A 776 -9.48 -21.77 1.96
C ILE A 776 -9.02 -22.62 3.13
N TYR A 777 -9.83 -22.64 4.20
CA TYR A 777 -9.56 -23.40 5.42
C TYR A 777 -10.69 -24.39 5.70
N VAL A 778 -10.32 -25.54 6.28
CA VAL A 778 -11.24 -26.38 7.05
C VAL A 778 -11.14 -25.91 8.50
N ILE A 779 -12.28 -25.79 9.17
CA ILE A 779 -12.40 -25.33 10.54
C ILE A 779 -13.11 -26.36 11.38
N GLY A 780 -12.60 -26.57 12.60
CA GLY A 780 -13.29 -27.24 13.68
C GLY A 780 -13.27 -26.38 14.93
N THR A 781 -14.44 -26.16 15.55
CA THR A 781 -14.53 -25.43 16.82
C THR A 781 -15.35 -26.22 17.83
N TYR A 782 -14.94 -26.13 19.09
CA TYR A 782 -15.74 -26.54 20.22
C TYR A 782 -16.09 -25.30 21.02
N GLU A 783 -17.32 -25.19 21.48
CA GLU A 783 -17.84 -24.06 22.22
C GLU A 783 -18.49 -24.51 23.51
N LEU A 784 -18.06 -23.94 24.63
CA LEU A 784 -18.64 -24.16 25.94
C LEU A 784 -19.11 -22.83 26.51
N GLY A 785 -20.40 -22.66 26.67
CA GLY A 785 -21.02 -21.44 27.16
C GLY A 785 -21.88 -21.67 28.41
N ARG A 786 -21.84 -20.69 29.32
CA ARG A 786 -22.73 -20.61 30.46
C ARG A 786 -23.42 -19.27 30.49
N MET A 787 -24.72 -19.29 30.79
CA MET A 787 -25.51 -18.08 31.00
C MET A 787 -26.25 -18.21 32.35
N TYR A 788 -26.27 -17.12 33.12
CA TYR A 788 -26.97 -17.03 34.39
C TYR A 788 -27.75 -15.73 34.50
N ALA A 789 -28.91 -15.77 35.11
CA ALA A 789 -29.66 -14.61 35.55
C ALA A 789 -30.36 -14.97 36.89
N PRO A 790 -30.59 -13.99 37.80
CA PRO A 790 -31.22 -14.26 39.12
C PRO A 790 -32.65 -14.79 39.01
N ASP A 791 -33.35 -14.51 37.90
CA ASP A 791 -34.74 -14.86 37.60
C ASP A 791 -34.90 -16.04 36.65
N ARG A 792 -33.81 -16.71 36.30
CA ARG A 792 -33.81 -17.82 35.32
C ARG A 792 -32.85 -18.92 35.81
N ASP A 793 -33.11 -20.13 35.38
CA ASP A 793 -32.21 -21.25 35.64
C ASP A 793 -30.86 -21.05 34.96
N THR A 794 -29.80 -21.51 35.64
CA THR A 794 -28.46 -21.53 35.06
C THR A 794 -28.43 -22.43 33.83
N LEU A 795 -28.07 -21.86 32.71
CA LEU A 795 -27.91 -22.58 31.47
C LEU A 795 -26.44 -22.90 31.24
N MET A 796 -26.13 -24.12 30.83
CA MET A 796 -24.84 -24.54 30.32
C MET A 796 -25.02 -25.25 29.00
N ARG A 797 -24.25 -24.88 27.95
CA ARG A 797 -24.37 -25.40 26.57
C ARG A 797 -23.01 -25.73 25.99
N GLN A 798 -23.00 -26.75 25.17
CA GLN A 798 -21.81 -27.19 24.40
C GLN A 798 -22.19 -27.37 22.96
N ASP A 799 -21.40 -26.76 22.08
CA ASP A 799 -21.59 -26.84 20.65
C ASP A 799 -20.30 -27.24 19.95
N VAL A 800 -20.45 -27.93 18.83
CA VAL A 800 -19.34 -28.25 17.90
C VAL A 800 -19.73 -27.75 16.53
N PHE A 801 -18.82 -27.03 15.90
CA PHE A 801 -18.98 -26.57 14.52
C PHE A 801 -17.84 -27.11 13.65
N PHE A 802 -18.20 -27.62 12.48
CA PHE A 802 -17.28 -27.99 11.42
C PHE A 802 -17.64 -27.25 10.14
N GLY A 803 -16.67 -26.70 9.45
CA GLY A 803 -16.99 -25.94 8.26
C GLY A 803 -15.79 -25.59 7.40
N LEU A 804 -16.11 -24.89 6.31
CA LEU A 804 -15.14 -24.28 5.43
C LEU A 804 -15.13 -22.76 5.68
N ALA A 805 -13.96 -22.15 5.61
CA ALA A 805 -13.83 -20.70 5.52
C ALA A 805 -12.98 -20.33 4.33
N ALA A 806 -13.35 -19.26 3.63
CA ALA A 806 -12.60 -18.69 2.53
C ALA A 806 -12.33 -17.21 2.78
N GLU A 807 -11.09 -16.78 2.63
CA GLU A 807 -10.71 -15.37 2.64
C GLU A 807 -10.96 -14.80 1.24
N THR A 808 -11.99 -13.94 1.10
CA THR A 808 -12.38 -13.36 -0.17
C THR A 808 -12.27 -11.83 -0.16
N PRO A 809 -12.25 -11.16 -1.33
CA PRO A 809 -12.22 -9.69 -1.40
C PRO A 809 -13.42 -8.98 -0.77
N ILE A 810 -14.53 -9.70 -0.57
CA ILE A 810 -15.77 -9.17 0.05
C ILE A 810 -15.90 -9.57 1.52
N GLY A 811 -14.88 -10.17 2.11
CA GLY A 811 -14.85 -10.65 3.50
C GLY A 811 -14.66 -12.15 3.63
N ALA A 812 -14.60 -12.62 4.86
CA ALA A 812 -14.52 -14.05 5.14
C ALA A 812 -15.89 -14.72 4.90
N ILE A 813 -15.92 -15.79 4.12
CA ILE A 813 -17.10 -16.63 3.92
C ILE A 813 -16.92 -17.88 4.76
N THR A 814 -17.93 -18.21 5.58
CA THR A 814 -17.92 -19.46 6.36
C THR A 814 -19.19 -20.23 6.13
N PHE A 815 -19.08 -21.55 5.99
CA PHE A 815 -20.22 -22.44 5.78
C PHE A 815 -19.96 -23.78 6.46
N GLY A 816 -20.97 -24.30 7.20
CA GLY A 816 -20.87 -25.65 7.78
C GLY A 816 -22.00 -25.96 8.76
N PRO A 817 -22.11 -27.24 9.17
CA PRO A 817 -23.02 -27.68 10.21
C PRO A 817 -22.48 -27.41 11.62
N ALA A 818 -23.39 -27.14 12.53
CA ALA A 818 -23.17 -27.05 13.97
C ALA A 818 -24.10 -28.01 14.71
N PHE A 819 -23.57 -28.63 15.73
CA PHE A 819 -24.27 -29.60 16.58
C PHE A 819 -24.06 -29.20 18.05
N GLY A 820 -25.13 -29.11 18.78
CA GLY A 820 -25.13 -28.81 20.20
C GLY A 820 -25.88 -29.85 21.02
N ASP A 821 -25.79 -29.70 22.34
CA ASP A 821 -26.60 -30.48 23.23
C ASP A 821 -28.12 -30.17 23.07
N HIS A 822 -28.99 -31.01 23.66
CA HIS A 822 -30.46 -30.86 23.58
C HIS A 822 -31.01 -30.76 22.14
N ASP A 823 -30.46 -31.59 21.20
CA ASP A 823 -30.87 -31.63 19.77
C ASP A 823 -30.70 -30.32 19.00
N HIS A 824 -29.91 -29.38 19.46
CA HIS A 824 -29.55 -28.20 18.70
C HIS A 824 -28.74 -28.58 17.46
N ARG A 825 -29.23 -28.22 16.28
CA ARG A 825 -28.58 -28.48 15.00
C ARG A 825 -28.84 -27.32 14.07
N LYS A 826 -27.78 -26.74 13.54
CA LYS A 826 -27.88 -25.63 12.60
C LYS A 826 -26.94 -25.84 11.43
N LEU A 827 -27.40 -25.44 10.24
CA LEU A 827 -26.51 -25.16 9.12
C LEU A 827 -26.27 -23.66 9.11
N VAL A 828 -25.01 -23.27 9.10
CA VAL A 828 -24.58 -21.88 9.27
C VAL A 828 -23.86 -21.40 8.03
N PHE A 829 -24.20 -20.19 7.59
CA PHE A 829 -23.51 -19.45 6.55
C PHE A 829 -23.22 -18.05 7.09
N THR A 830 -21.98 -17.59 6.95
CA THR A 830 -21.61 -16.19 7.24
C THR A 830 -20.79 -15.61 6.10
N LEU A 831 -20.97 -14.32 5.85
CA LEU A 831 -20.15 -13.48 4.98
C LEU A 831 -19.78 -12.22 5.74
N GLY A 832 -18.55 -11.79 5.67
CA GLY A 832 -18.05 -10.57 6.27
C GLY A 832 -17.12 -10.85 7.44
N ARG A 833 -17.47 -10.41 8.66
CA ARG A 833 -16.64 -10.58 9.84
C ARG A 833 -16.70 -12.02 10.36
N PHE A 834 -15.53 -12.59 10.65
CA PHE A 834 -15.43 -13.95 11.16
C PHE A 834 -15.20 -13.98 12.70
N PHE A 835 -14.38 -13.06 13.27
CA PHE A 835 -14.07 -12.96 14.72
C PHE A 835 -14.47 -11.62 15.33
#